data_15704cd32cbefbde05566b15a87b083c
#
_entry.id   15704cd32cbefbde05566b15a87b083c
#
_cell.length_a   1.000
_cell.length_b   1.000
_cell.length_c   1.000
_cell.angle_alpha   90.00
_cell.angle_beta   90.00
_cell.angle_gamma   90.00
#
_symmetry.space_group_name_H-M   'P 1'
#
loop_
_entity.id
_entity.type
_entity.pdbx_description
1 polymer ?
#
loop_
_entity_poly.entity_id
_entity_poly.type
_entity_poly.pdbx_seq_one_letter_code
_entity_poly.pdbx_strand_id
1 'polypeptide(L)'
;MTVISSVFALPQNLAAKSDPAVIGSDEARLAEIDRALIAAQEDVERRLADARRSDGDGQDAMDRDIAVYGLVARQTMLRRFAVDLCLGKVVTQDGETLYIGRTGLVSPEGERLLIDWRAPAAEPFFGATHQNPMGLVMRRRFRWKLGRVVDFWDEVFDPDAREHDVALDDQSAFIRALGATRSSQMRDVLGTIQADQDAIIRAHAHDALVVDGGPGTGKTVVALHRAAYLLYADQRISQRGGGGVLFVGPNDRYLSYVDDVLPSLGEHSVAVATLGRLTVEGEHAAPETDPRVASLKGSVRFEVAIAGIVRGYERPPAEPIVIPTSWADIEIEPEEWAEAFEAADDGTPHNDAQDLVWEELLEILTAKVTEMPPHLARRELETHTGLREVFDRAWPMLDPARLVAALWTSRALLARHAPWLTPNEVDLLQREDGAAWTLADIPLIDAARDLMGDPAATARRRAHDRALDAERERIESVVDYLSDADEDGEGVSLMLGAADMQERLIDEGALPVLPTDELAGPFAHVIVDEAQELTDAEWRMLIRRCPSKSFTIVGDRAQARRGFSESWADRLGAVGIRRATVSPLSINYRTPSEIMAEAEPVIREAVPDANVPTSVRSSGVPVRRGRVSELRDVLDDWLASSDEGVACVIGASDVPDLPRVTALTAAGSKGLEFDLVVLVEPSALGDGIEGAVDRYVAMTRATGRLVILGD
;
A
#
# COMPACT_ATOMS: atom_id res chain seq x y z
N MET A 1 36.65 21.57 -23.80
CA MET A 1 36.82 20.12 -23.65
C MET A 1 37.21 19.86 -22.20
N THR A 2 36.24 19.59 -21.38
CA THR A 2 36.47 19.15 -19.98
C THR A 2 36.87 17.69 -20.07
N VAL A 3 38.07 17.38 -19.58
CA VAL A 3 38.57 16.01 -19.46
C VAL A 3 37.58 15.28 -18.58
N ILE A 4 36.81 14.34 -19.13
CA ILE A 4 35.91 13.47 -18.38
C ILE A 4 36.82 12.68 -17.43
N SER A 5 36.81 13.04 -16.14
CA SER A 5 37.45 12.20 -15.12
C SER A 5 36.74 10.84 -15.11
N SER A 6 37.54 9.75 -15.14
CA SER A 6 37.04 8.37 -15.14
C SER A 6 35.83 8.22 -14.19
N VAL A 7 34.80 7.48 -14.64
CA VAL A 7 33.63 7.12 -13.82
C VAL A 7 34.04 6.26 -12.62
N PHE A 8 35.18 5.56 -12.71
CA PHE A 8 35.74 4.76 -11.63
C PHE A 8 36.56 5.64 -10.68
N ALA A 9 36.31 5.53 -9.38
CA ALA A 9 37.05 6.19 -8.29
C ALA A 9 37.40 5.16 -7.22
N LEU A 10 38.18 4.13 -7.63
CA LEU A 10 38.57 3.04 -6.75
C LEU A 10 39.60 3.52 -5.71
N PRO A 11 39.42 3.19 -4.39
CA PRO A 11 40.38 3.55 -3.36
C PRO A 11 41.72 2.78 -3.53
N GLN A 12 42.80 3.30 -2.93
CA GLN A 12 44.16 2.78 -3.13
C GLN A 12 44.32 1.26 -2.81
N ASN A 13 43.57 0.75 -1.88
CA ASN A 13 43.57 -0.69 -1.55
C ASN A 13 42.92 -1.57 -2.65
N LEU A 14 42.22 -0.97 -3.64
CA LEU A 14 41.62 -1.63 -4.79
C LEU A 14 42.32 -1.24 -6.12
N ALA A 15 43.56 -0.71 -6.06
CA ALA A 15 44.28 -0.23 -7.25
C ALA A 15 44.48 -1.32 -8.32
N ALA A 16 44.57 -2.58 -7.93
CA ALA A 16 44.66 -3.70 -8.87
C ALA A 16 43.40 -3.85 -9.77
N LYS A 17 42.25 -3.42 -9.29
CA LYS A 17 40.99 -3.41 -10.08
C LYS A 17 40.93 -2.23 -11.08
N SER A 18 41.88 -1.27 -11.01
CA SER A 18 41.90 -0.09 -11.89
C SER A 18 42.63 -0.32 -13.22
N ASP A 19 43.04 -1.57 -13.50
CA ASP A 19 43.70 -1.89 -14.76
C ASP A 19 42.75 -1.62 -15.95
N PRO A 20 43.16 -0.84 -16.97
CA PRO A 20 42.37 -0.61 -18.16
C PRO A 20 41.89 -1.88 -18.88
N ALA A 21 42.64 -2.99 -18.78
CA ALA A 21 42.18 -4.28 -19.28
C ALA A 21 40.93 -4.81 -18.57
N VAL A 22 40.77 -4.47 -17.30
CA VAL A 22 39.65 -4.94 -16.43
C VAL A 22 38.44 -4.03 -16.53
N ILE A 23 38.63 -2.69 -16.59
CA ILE A 23 37.53 -1.71 -16.50
C ILE A 23 37.29 -0.92 -17.82
N GLY A 24 38.18 -1.00 -18.81
CA GLY A 24 38.13 -0.11 -19.97
C GLY A 24 36.86 -0.29 -20.81
N SER A 25 36.37 -1.51 -20.99
CA SER A 25 35.11 -1.76 -21.70
C SER A 25 33.90 -1.21 -20.92
N ASP A 26 33.90 -1.32 -19.58
CA ASP A 26 32.82 -0.78 -18.75
C ASP A 26 32.87 0.74 -18.70
N GLU A 27 34.07 1.34 -18.67
CA GLU A 27 34.22 2.80 -18.69
C GLU A 27 33.68 3.39 -20.00
N ALA A 28 33.96 2.76 -21.16
CA ALA A 28 33.43 3.17 -22.47
C ALA A 28 31.88 3.05 -22.47
N ARG A 29 31.33 1.94 -22.01
CA ARG A 29 29.87 1.72 -21.99
C ARG A 29 29.18 2.65 -21.02
N LEU A 30 29.73 2.88 -19.83
CA LEU A 30 29.16 3.82 -18.84
C LEU A 30 29.16 5.26 -19.37
N ALA A 31 30.17 5.66 -20.14
CA ALA A 31 30.21 6.96 -20.83
C ALA A 31 29.14 7.07 -21.93
N GLU A 32 28.79 5.97 -22.63
CA GLU A 32 27.67 5.94 -23.57
C GLU A 32 26.34 6.06 -22.87
N ILE A 33 26.16 5.34 -21.76
CA ILE A 33 24.96 5.40 -20.90
C ILE A 33 24.74 6.83 -20.39
N ASP A 34 25.78 7.51 -19.91
CA ASP A 34 25.70 8.89 -19.42
C ASP A 34 25.23 9.86 -20.52
N ARG A 35 25.81 9.75 -21.72
CA ARG A 35 25.39 10.57 -22.89
C ARG A 35 23.93 10.29 -23.27
N ALA A 36 23.54 9.04 -23.33
CA ALA A 36 22.16 8.65 -23.66
C ALA A 36 21.15 9.09 -22.60
N LEU A 37 21.53 9.07 -21.32
CA LEU A 37 20.70 9.57 -20.23
C LEU A 37 20.45 11.08 -20.38
N ILE A 38 21.50 11.86 -20.65
CA ILE A 38 21.37 13.30 -20.90
C ILE A 38 20.45 13.56 -22.09
N ALA A 39 20.66 12.84 -23.20
CA ALA A 39 19.80 12.97 -24.38
C ALA A 39 18.32 12.61 -24.11
N ALA A 40 18.07 11.59 -23.28
CA ALA A 40 16.72 11.20 -22.87
C ALA A 40 16.06 12.26 -21.96
N GLN A 41 16.84 12.89 -21.07
CA GLN A 41 16.35 14.00 -20.24
C GLN A 41 15.94 15.20 -21.10
N GLU A 42 16.78 15.58 -22.05
CA GLU A 42 16.50 16.68 -22.97
C GLU A 42 15.27 16.39 -23.87
N ASP A 43 15.11 15.12 -24.32
CA ASP A 43 13.94 14.71 -25.11
C ASP A 43 12.64 14.82 -24.32
N VAL A 44 12.62 14.35 -23.09
CA VAL A 44 11.43 14.45 -22.21
C VAL A 44 11.09 15.90 -21.92
N GLU A 45 12.09 16.77 -21.67
CA GLU A 45 11.87 18.20 -21.46
C GLU A 45 11.23 18.87 -22.68
N ARG A 46 11.73 18.56 -23.88
CA ARG A 46 11.17 19.05 -25.13
C ARG A 46 9.74 18.59 -25.33
N ARG A 47 9.46 17.29 -25.20
CA ARG A 47 8.11 16.73 -25.34
C ARG A 47 7.14 17.29 -24.32
N LEU A 48 7.58 17.50 -23.08
CA LEU A 48 6.76 18.13 -22.03
C LEU A 48 6.42 19.59 -22.38
N ALA A 49 7.39 20.34 -22.91
CA ALA A 49 7.16 21.71 -23.36
C ALA A 49 6.20 21.76 -24.56
N ASP A 50 6.27 20.77 -25.45
CA ASP A 50 5.38 20.66 -26.62
C ASP A 50 3.96 20.26 -26.18
N ALA A 51 3.82 19.28 -25.30
CA ALA A 51 2.53 18.85 -24.76
C ALA A 51 1.79 19.98 -24.01
N ARG A 52 2.53 20.81 -23.24
CA ARG A 52 1.95 21.98 -22.54
C ARG A 52 1.54 23.13 -23.46
N ARG A 53 2.06 23.17 -24.69
CA ARG A 53 1.70 24.19 -25.70
C ARG A 53 0.60 23.76 -26.64
N SER A 54 0.25 22.47 -26.63
CA SER A 54 -0.85 21.94 -27.44
C SER A 54 -2.17 22.45 -26.88
N ASP A 55 -2.95 23.16 -27.67
CA ASP A 55 -4.33 23.54 -27.36
C ASP A 55 -5.27 22.43 -27.83
N GLY A 56 -6.16 21.97 -26.98
CA GLY A 56 -7.17 20.97 -27.32
C GLY A 56 -8.36 21.08 -26.39
N ASP A 57 -9.56 20.84 -26.88
CA ASP A 57 -10.80 20.85 -26.12
C ASP A 57 -11.33 19.42 -25.96
N GLY A 58 -12.06 19.15 -24.87
CA GLY A 58 -12.72 17.88 -24.63
C GLY A 58 -11.73 16.70 -24.48
N GLN A 59 -11.89 15.65 -25.29
CA GLN A 59 -11.07 14.44 -25.26
C GLN A 59 -9.57 14.72 -25.48
N ASP A 60 -9.25 15.65 -26.37
CA ASP A 60 -7.86 16.04 -26.67
C ASP A 60 -7.18 16.70 -25.45
N ALA A 61 -7.94 17.47 -24.65
CA ALA A 61 -7.45 18.06 -23.41
C ALA A 61 -7.14 16.98 -22.36
N MET A 62 -8.00 16.00 -22.22
CA MET A 62 -7.80 14.87 -21.28
C MET A 62 -6.59 14.02 -21.69
N ASP A 63 -6.44 13.69 -22.98
CA ASP A 63 -5.30 12.94 -23.52
C ASP A 63 -3.99 13.70 -23.33
N ARG A 64 -4.02 15.04 -23.51
CA ARG A 64 -2.89 15.93 -23.23
C ARG A 64 -2.48 15.89 -21.76
N ASP A 65 -3.44 16.03 -20.83
CA ASP A 65 -3.16 16.04 -19.40
C ASP A 65 -2.59 14.70 -18.94
N ILE A 66 -3.08 13.62 -19.50
CA ILE A 66 -2.53 12.26 -19.35
C ILE A 66 -1.09 12.19 -19.83
N ALA A 67 -0.80 12.73 -21.02
CA ALA A 67 0.54 12.74 -21.59
C ALA A 67 1.49 13.62 -20.75
N VAL A 68 1.03 14.79 -20.30
CA VAL A 68 1.79 15.69 -19.42
C VAL A 68 2.12 15.01 -18.10
N TYR A 69 1.15 14.34 -17.47
CA TYR A 69 1.39 13.61 -16.23
C TYR A 69 2.45 12.50 -16.41
N GLY A 70 2.33 11.69 -17.46
CA GLY A 70 3.32 10.65 -17.79
C GLY A 70 4.72 11.21 -18.07
N LEU A 71 4.80 12.34 -18.78
CA LEU A 71 6.08 13.01 -19.07
C LEU A 71 6.71 13.63 -17.82
N VAL A 72 5.92 14.22 -16.91
CA VAL A 72 6.40 14.75 -15.62
C VAL A 72 6.96 13.62 -14.74
N ALA A 73 6.25 12.51 -14.63
CA ALA A 73 6.72 11.33 -13.92
C ALA A 73 8.04 10.80 -14.49
N ARG A 74 8.13 10.69 -15.85
CA ARG A 74 9.34 10.27 -16.53
C ARG A 74 10.50 11.25 -16.33
N GLN A 75 10.24 12.57 -16.38
CA GLN A 75 11.24 13.60 -16.12
C GLN A 75 11.78 13.50 -14.70
N THR A 76 10.90 13.37 -13.71
CA THR A 76 11.27 13.24 -12.29
C THR A 76 12.15 12.02 -12.08
N MET A 77 11.78 10.87 -12.67
CA MET A 77 12.56 9.64 -12.60
C MET A 77 13.96 9.82 -13.23
N LEU A 78 14.04 10.34 -14.46
CA LEU A 78 15.32 10.49 -15.16
C LEU A 78 16.25 11.52 -14.50
N ARG A 79 15.70 12.60 -13.91
CA ARG A 79 16.49 13.61 -13.17
C ARG A 79 17.04 13.09 -11.84
N ARG A 80 16.44 12.06 -11.27
CA ARG A 80 16.88 11.45 -10.01
C ARG A 80 18.16 10.64 -10.21
N PHE A 81 18.38 10.12 -11.42
CA PHE A 81 19.50 9.25 -11.72
C PHE A 81 20.59 9.99 -12.51
N ALA A 82 21.83 9.67 -12.18
CA ALA A 82 23.00 9.88 -13.01
C ALA A 82 23.40 8.52 -13.64
N VAL A 83 24.66 8.36 -14.02
CA VAL A 83 25.17 7.09 -14.56
C VAL A 83 25.07 5.91 -13.57
N ASP A 84 24.85 6.18 -12.29
CA ASP A 84 24.60 5.21 -11.22
C ASP A 84 23.27 4.43 -11.35
N LEU A 85 22.47 4.75 -12.36
CA LEU A 85 21.35 3.92 -12.75
C LEU A 85 21.77 2.52 -13.24
N CYS A 86 23.04 2.34 -13.66
CA CYS A 86 23.60 1.04 -14.05
C CYS A 86 23.97 0.22 -12.82
N LEU A 87 23.38 -0.96 -12.65
CA LEU A 87 23.63 -1.87 -11.50
C LEU A 87 24.86 -2.76 -11.73
N GLY A 88 25.11 -3.12 -12.99
CA GLY A 88 26.19 -4.02 -13.37
C GLY A 88 25.99 -4.62 -14.75
N LYS A 89 26.70 -5.73 -15.01
CA LYS A 89 26.59 -6.47 -16.27
C LYS A 89 26.59 -7.98 -16.07
N VAL A 90 26.11 -8.68 -17.06
CA VAL A 90 26.26 -10.14 -17.21
C VAL A 90 26.92 -10.45 -18.55
N VAL A 91 27.69 -11.54 -18.58
CA VAL A 91 28.22 -12.15 -19.81
C VAL A 91 27.58 -13.52 -19.95
N THR A 92 26.92 -13.75 -21.07
CA THR A 92 26.25 -15.02 -21.37
C THR A 92 27.22 -16.02 -21.98
N GLN A 93 26.83 -17.31 -22.02
CA GLN A 93 27.61 -18.38 -22.66
C GLN A 93 27.79 -18.14 -24.17
N ASP A 94 26.87 -17.38 -24.81
CA ASP A 94 26.99 -17.00 -26.23
C ASP A 94 27.93 -15.80 -26.43
N GLY A 95 28.58 -15.29 -25.38
CA GLY A 95 29.51 -14.18 -25.43
C GLY A 95 28.87 -12.79 -25.48
N GLU A 96 27.55 -12.70 -25.33
CA GLU A 96 26.83 -11.43 -25.26
C GLU A 96 27.03 -10.75 -23.87
N THR A 97 27.32 -9.44 -23.89
CA THR A 97 27.42 -8.63 -22.67
C THR A 97 26.20 -7.74 -22.54
N LEU A 98 25.43 -7.94 -21.47
CA LEU A 98 24.20 -7.19 -21.18
C LEU A 98 24.42 -6.35 -19.91
N TYR A 99 24.15 -5.04 -20.01
CA TYR A 99 24.17 -4.13 -18.87
C TYR A 99 22.78 -3.97 -18.29
N ILE A 100 22.67 -4.13 -16.98
CA ILE A 100 21.40 -4.09 -16.24
C ILE A 100 21.30 -2.78 -15.47
N GLY A 101 20.19 -2.11 -15.59
CA GLY A 101 19.94 -0.82 -14.95
C GLY A 101 18.60 -0.76 -14.21
N ARG A 102 18.39 0.34 -13.48
CA ARG A 102 17.14 0.65 -12.79
C ARG A 102 15.99 0.92 -13.75
N THR A 103 16.32 1.31 -14.96
CA THR A 103 15.39 1.48 -16.09
C THR A 103 16.09 1.10 -17.38
N GLY A 104 15.31 0.79 -18.42
CA GLY A 104 15.82 0.59 -19.77
C GLY A 104 16.26 1.91 -20.38
N LEU A 105 17.40 1.87 -21.12
CA LEU A 105 17.93 3.01 -21.85
C LEU A 105 18.37 2.57 -23.25
N VAL A 106 18.00 3.39 -24.24
CA VAL A 106 18.32 3.18 -25.65
C VAL A 106 19.11 4.38 -26.14
N SER A 107 20.14 4.16 -26.94
CA SER A 107 20.89 5.25 -27.58
C SER A 107 20.01 5.98 -28.61
N PRO A 108 20.40 7.19 -29.06
CA PRO A 108 19.70 7.89 -30.14
C PRO A 108 19.64 7.08 -31.45
N GLU A 109 20.60 6.16 -31.67
CA GLU A 109 20.68 5.28 -32.83
C GLU A 109 19.81 4.00 -32.68
N GLY A 110 19.17 3.80 -31.56
CA GLY A 110 18.29 2.66 -31.28
C GLY A 110 18.99 1.45 -30.66
N GLU A 111 20.27 1.56 -30.26
CA GLU A 111 20.98 0.50 -29.57
C GLU A 111 20.53 0.43 -28.10
N ARG A 112 20.25 -0.77 -27.60
CA ARG A 112 19.89 -1.00 -26.18
C ARG A 112 21.15 -0.94 -25.31
N LEU A 113 21.28 0.13 -24.53
CA LEU A 113 22.43 0.34 -23.64
C LEU A 113 22.21 -0.26 -22.25
N LEU A 114 20.99 -0.20 -21.75
CA LEU A 114 20.60 -0.79 -20.46
C LEU A 114 19.31 -1.58 -20.59
N ILE A 115 19.28 -2.73 -19.97
CA ILE A 115 18.08 -3.53 -19.74
C ILE A 115 17.50 -3.16 -18.40
N ASP A 116 16.18 -2.90 -18.37
CA ASP A 116 15.44 -2.68 -17.13
C ASP A 116 15.54 -3.91 -16.24
N TRP A 117 15.83 -3.74 -14.97
CA TRP A 117 15.98 -4.82 -14.00
C TRP A 117 14.74 -5.71 -13.87
N ARG A 118 13.56 -5.17 -14.18
CA ARG A 118 12.27 -5.88 -14.15
C ARG A 118 12.08 -6.79 -15.38
N ALA A 119 12.77 -6.53 -16.45
CA ALA A 119 12.65 -7.32 -17.68
C ALA A 119 13.09 -8.79 -17.45
N PRO A 120 12.48 -9.77 -18.15
CA PRO A 120 12.89 -11.18 -18.04
C PRO A 120 14.38 -11.39 -18.39
N ALA A 121 14.94 -10.64 -19.32
CA ALA A 121 16.36 -10.72 -19.70
C ALA A 121 17.32 -10.30 -18.57
N ALA A 122 16.84 -9.58 -17.55
CA ALA A 122 17.63 -9.20 -16.38
C ALA A 122 17.55 -10.23 -15.24
N GLU A 123 16.65 -11.23 -15.30
CA GLU A 123 16.50 -12.25 -14.26
C GLU A 123 17.83 -12.96 -13.92
N PRO A 124 18.68 -13.38 -14.88
CA PRO A 124 19.94 -14.03 -14.55
C PRO A 124 20.91 -13.16 -13.75
N PHE A 125 20.81 -11.82 -13.86
CA PHE A 125 21.63 -10.91 -13.03
C PHE A 125 21.36 -11.04 -11.54
N PHE A 126 20.13 -11.39 -11.14
CA PHE A 126 19.73 -11.56 -9.75
C PHE A 126 19.71 -13.04 -9.34
N GLY A 127 19.10 -13.87 -10.17
CA GLY A 127 18.74 -15.25 -9.87
C GLY A 127 19.87 -16.27 -10.08
N ALA A 128 20.92 -15.96 -10.88
CA ALA A 128 21.99 -16.93 -11.12
C ALA A 128 22.78 -17.27 -9.85
N THR A 129 23.06 -18.56 -9.68
CA THR A 129 23.89 -19.13 -8.62
C THR A 129 24.89 -20.11 -9.20
N HIS A 130 25.94 -20.49 -8.46
CA HIS A 130 26.88 -21.51 -8.91
C HIS A 130 26.23 -22.88 -9.18
N GLN A 131 25.09 -23.17 -8.50
CA GLN A 131 24.31 -24.40 -8.74
C GLN A 131 23.41 -24.28 -9.98
N ASN A 132 22.92 -23.05 -10.29
CA ASN A 132 22.11 -22.74 -11.45
C ASN A 132 22.61 -21.44 -12.10
N PRO A 133 23.59 -21.50 -13.01
CA PRO A 133 24.17 -20.34 -13.67
C PRO A 133 23.23 -19.57 -14.61
N MET A 134 22.07 -20.12 -14.97
CA MET A 134 21.09 -19.50 -15.87
C MET A 134 21.67 -19.01 -17.20
N GLY A 135 22.66 -19.76 -17.75
CA GLY A 135 23.34 -19.41 -19.01
C GLY A 135 24.40 -18.31 -18.90
N LEU A 136 24.79 -17.93 -17.69
CA LEU A 136 25.84 -16.94 -17.46
C LEU A 136 27.22 -17.59 -17.36
N VAL A 137 28.21 -16.90 -17.92
CA VAL A 137 29.64 -17.14 -17.67
C VAL A 137 30.10 -16.30 -16.49
N MET A 138 29.66 -15.04 -16.41
CA MET A 138 30.10 -14.09 -15.41
C MET A 138 29.02 -13.04 -15.12
N ARG A 139 28.99 -12.57 -13.89
CA ARG A 139 28.22 -11.42 -13.43
C ARG A 139 29.14 -10.42 -12.73
N ARG A 140 29.08 -9.12 -13.12
CA ARG A 140 29.74 -8.00 -12.43
C ARG A 140 28.70 -7.09 -11.83
N ARG A 141 28.84 -6.75 -10.52
CA ARG A 141 28.01 -5.78 -9.83
C ARG A 141 28.83 -4.53 -9.49
N PHE A 142 28.26 -3.34 -9.69
CA PHE A 142 28.89 -2.06 -9.38
C PHE A 142 28.44 -1.53 -8.02
N ARG A 143 29.39 -0.94 -7.27
CA ARG A 143 29.11 -0.17 -6.08
C ARG A 143 29.33 1.31 -6.35
N TRP A 144 28.25 2.06 -6.27
CA TRP A 144 28.25 3.48 -6.54
C TRP A 144 28.35 4.31 -5.25
N LYS A 145 29.05 5.47 -5.30
CA LYS A 145 29.05 6.52 -4.30
C LYS A 145 29.22 7.86 -4.99
N LEU A 146 28.27 8.78 -4.81
CA LEU A 146 28.28 10.13 -5.42
C LEU A 146 28.50 10.11 -6.95
N GLY A 147 27.79 9.24 -7.67
CA GLY A 147 27.87 9.13 -9.12
C GLY A 147 29.15 8.49 -9.66
N ARG A 148 29.95 7.83 -8.80
CA ARG A 148 31.18 7.13 -9.19
C ARG A 148 31.19 5.69 -8.69
N VAL A 149 31.76 4.79 -9.50
CA VAL A 149 32.02 3.39 -9.09
C VAL A 149 33.20 3.38 -8.14
N VAL A 150 32.94 3.05 -6.88
CA VAL A 150 33.96 2.99 -5.82
C VAL A 150 34.44 1.56 -5.54
N ASP A 151 33.73 0.56 -6.04
CA ASP A 151 34.09 -0.86 -5.98
C ASP A 151 33.25 -1.63 -7.00
N PHE A 152 33.68 -2.83 -7.36
CA PHE A 152 32.90 -3.82 -8.09
C PHE A 152 33.38 -5.21 -7.73
N TRP A 153 32.54 -6.23 -7.96
CA TRP A 153 32.91 -7.63 -7.76
C TRP A 153 32.36 -8.49 -8.87
N ASP A 154 33.14 -9.51 -9.22
CA ASP A 154 32.84 -10.46 -10.27
C ASP A 154 32.51 -11.83 -9.67
N GLU A 155 31.41 -12.41 -10.11
CA GLU A 155 31.06 -13.79 -9.84
C GLU A 155 31.16 -14.58 -11.15
N VAL A 156 32.04 -15.59 -11.14
CA VAL A 156 32.31 -16.44 -12.30
C VAL A 156 31.61 -17.77 -12.13
N PHE A 157 30.72 -18.08 -13.03
CA PHE A 157 29.92 -19.31 -13.00
C PHE A 157 30.55 -20.43 -13.83
N ASP A 158 31.36 -20.10 -14.86
CA ASP A 158 32.10 -21.07 -15.68
C ASP A 158 33.54 -21.20 -15.15
N PRO A 159 33.95 -22.38 -14.68
CA PRO A 159 35.32 -22.63 -14.20
C PRO A 159 36.39 -22.42 -15.26
N ASP A 160 36.07 -22.63 -16.54
CA ASP A 160 37.03 -22.54 -17.63
C ASP A 160 37.27 -21.08 -18.07
N ALA A 161 36.37 -20.17 -17.69
CA ALA A 161 36.47 -18.73 -18.00
C ALA A 161 37.42 -17.97 -17.04
N ARG A 162 38.08 -18.64 -16.09
CA ARG A 162 38.96 -18.03 -15.06
C ARG A 162 40.24 -17.40 -15.59
N GLU A 163 40.54 -17.57 -16.89
CA GLU A 163 41.82 -17.06 -17.47
C GLU A 163 41.74 -15.62 -18.01
N HIS A 164 40.56 -14.97 -18.02
CA HIS A 164 40.41 -13.63 -18.62
C HIS A 164 39.77 -12.61 -17.64
N ASP A 165 40.58 -11.60 -17.27
CA ASP A 165 40.18 -10.29 -16.70
C ASP A 165 39.15 -10.25 -15.54
N VAL A 166 39.24 -11.20 -14.60
CA VAL A 166 38.31 -11.30 -13.48
C VAL A 166 38.96 -10.83 -12.19
N ALA A 167 38.38 -9.79 -11.59
CA ALA A 167 38.73 -9.41 -10.21
C ALA A 167 38.00 -10.34 -9.22
N LEU A 168 38.56 -11.54 -9.02
CA LEU A 168 38.07 -12.50 -8.03
C LEU A 168 38.13 -11.88 -6.64
N ASP A 169 36.99 -11.46 -6.13
CA ASP A 169 36.85 -11.03 -4.76
C ASP A 169 35.82 -11.93 -4.06
N ASP A 170 36.19 -12.45 -2.90
CA ASP A 170 35.35 -13.29 -2.07
C ASP A 170 34.01 -12.58 -1.72
N GLN A 171 32.98 -13.34 -1.31
CA GLN A 171 31.73 -12.85 -0.71
C GLN A 171 31.89 -11.68 0.28
N SER A 172 33.16 -11.44 0.75
CA SER A 172 33.55 -10.36 1.63
C SER A 172 33.21 -8.94 1.13
N ALA A 173 33.27 -8.69 -0.19
CA ALA A 173 32.93 -7.37 -0.75
C ALA A 173 31.43 -7.11 -0.71
N PHE A 174 30.62 -8.13 -1.01
CA PHE A 174 29.17 -8.10 -0.89
C PHE A 174 28.72 -7.90 0.57
N ILE A 175 29.28 -8.67 1.50
CA ILE A 175 29.01 -8.55 2.95
C ILE A 175 29.39 -7.17 3.47
N ARG A 176 30.52 -6.58 3.01
CA ARG A 176 30.92 -5.22 3.35
C ARG A 176 29.96 -4.16 2.79
N ALA A 177 29.39 -4.37 1.59
CA ALA A 177 28.38 -3.48 1.02
C ALA A 177 27.10 -3.43 1.85
N LEU A 178 26.65 -4.58 2.37
CA LEU A 178 25.51 -4.70 3.29
C LEU A 178 25.77 -4.03 4.65
N GLY A 179 27.03 -3.94 5.07
CA GLY A 179 27.46 -3.36 6.35
C GLY A 179 27.65 -1.83 6.35
N ALA A 180 27.34 -1.12 5.27
CA ALA A 180 27.48 0.35 5.23
C ALA A 180 26.56 1.06 6.22
N THR A 181 27.03 2.18 6.79
CA THR A 181 26.30 3.02 7.76
C THR A 181 24.91 3.42 7.28
N ARG A 182 23.94 3.50 8.20
CA ARG A 182 22.53 3.79 7.93
C ARG A 182 22.25 5.28 7.85
N SER A 183 21.20 5.63 7.10
CA SER A 183 20.59 6.95 7.06
C SER A 183 19.21 6.90 7.73
N SER A 184 18.61 8.05 7.95
CA SER A 184 17.21 8.15 8.44
C SER A 184 16.16 7.62 7.47
N GLN A 185 16.56 7.31 6.23
CA GLN A 185 15.71 6.75 5.19
C GLN A 185 16.28 5.40 4.70
N MET A 186 15.40 4.53 4.22
CA MET A 186 15.79 3.26 3.64
C MET A 186 16.59 3.49 2.36
N ARG A 187 17.80 2.89 2.28
CA ARG A 187 18.60 2.95 1.07
C ARG A 187 18.06 1.95 0.04
N ASP A 188 18.14 2.34 -1.20
CA ASP A 188 17.92 1.43 -2.31
C ASP A 188 18.97 0.31 -2.30
N VAL A 189 18.49 -0.91 -2.20
CA VAL A 189 19.31 -2.14 -2.11
C VAL A 189 19.20 -3.02 -3.36
N LEU A 190 18.65 -2.47 -4.48
CA LEU A 190 18.42 -3.23 -5.71
C LEU A 190 19.67 -4.01 -6.17
N GLY A 191 20.85 -3.39 -6.08
CA GLY A 191 22.11 -4.06 -6.43
C GLY A 191 22.51 -5.23 -5.52
N THR A 192 21.84 -5.43 -4.38
CA THR A 192 22.16 -6.48 -3.39
C THR A 192 21.10 -7.57 -3.26
N ILE A 193 20.05 -7.54 -4.08
CA ILE A 193 19.02 -8.58 -4.10
C ILE A 193 19.66 -9.94 -4.41
N GLN A 194 19.25 -10.96 -3.64
CA GLN A 194 19.72 -12.33 -3.78
C GLN A 194 18.72 -13.20 -4.55
N ALA A 195 19.14 -14.37 -4.98
CA ALA A 195 18.35 -15.27 -5.81
C ALA A 195 17.02 -15.72 -5.16
N ASP A 196 17.03 -15.99 -3.86
CA ASP A 196 15.85 -16.33 -3.08
C ASP A 196 14.84 -15.17 -3.01
N GLN A 197 15.35 -13.96 -2.83
CA GLN A 197 14.54 -12.73 -2.85
C GLN A 197 13.99 -12.42 -4.24
N ASP A 198 14.82 -12.54 -5.30
CA ASP A 198 14.40 -12.29 -6.69
C ASP A 198 13.33 -13.26 -7.16
N ALA A 199 13.42 -14.53 -6.77
CA ALA A 199 12.39 -15.53 -7.06
C ALA A 199 11.01 -15.13 -6.47
N ILE A 200 10.98 -14.56 -5.27
CA ILE A 200 9.77 -14.05 -4.63
C ILE A 200 9.28 -12.78 -5.33
N ILE A 201 10.17 -11.85 -5.67
CA ILE A 201 9.85 -10.61 -6.37
C ILE A 201 9.15 -10.92 -7.70
N ARG A 202 9.64 -11.90 -8.45
CA ARG A 202 9.14 -12.28 -9.79
C ARG A 202 7.98 -13.29 -9.78
N ALA A 203 7.60 -13.81 -8.61
CA ALA A 203 6.47 -14.74 -8.51
C ALA A 203 5.15 -14.12 -9.01
N HIS A 204 4.26 -14.93 -9.59
CA HIS A 204 2.97 -14.46 -10.10
C HIS A 204 2.06 -13.87 -9.01
N ALA A 205 1.13 -12.98 -9.41
CA ALA A 205 0.21 -12.27 -8.52
C ALA A 205 -1.25 -12.77 -8.62
N HIS A 206 -1.47 -14.06 -8.90
CA HIS A 206 -2.83 -14.60 -9.06
C HIS A 206 -3.53 -14.93 -7.74
N ASP A 207 -2.76 -15.34 -6.73
CA ASP A 207 -3.23 -15.75 -5.41
C ASP A 207 -2.44 -14.99 -4.33
N ALA A 208 -2.71 -15.27 -3.07
CA ALA A 208 -1.92 -14.69 -1.99
C ALA A 208 -0.53 -15.35 -1.89
N LEU A 209 0.50 -14.54 -1.81
CA LEU A 209 1.88 -14.95 -1.56
C LEU A 209 2.29 -14.47 -0.17
N VAL A 210 2.65 -15.38 0.71
CA VAL A 210 3.18 -15.09 2.03
C VAL A 210 4.70 -15.14 1.98
N VAL A 211 5.34 -14.05 2.35
CA VAL A 211 6.79 -13.95 2.53
C VAL A 211 7.07 -14.03 4.04
N ASP A 212 7.38 -15.24 4.50
CA ASP A 212 7.66 -15.51 5.91
C ASP A 212 9.16 -15.48 6.16
N GLY A 213 9.63 -14.58 7.02
CA GLY A 213 11.05 -14.46 7.30
C GLY A 213 11.34 -13.68 8.56
N GLY A 214 12.40 -14.07 9.25
CA GLY A 214 12.85 -13.41 10.47
C GLY A 214 13.46 -12.02 10.23
N PRO A 215 14.00 -11.40 11.29
CA PRO A 215 14.67 -10.11 11.20
C PRO A 215 15.85 -10.14 10.24
N GLY A 216 16.07 -9.04 9.49
CA GLY A 216 17.23 -8.89 8.63
C GLY A 216 17.23 -9.71 7.33
N THR A 217 16.15 -10.44 7.01
CA THR A 217 16.05 -11.22 5.78
C THR A 217 15.67 -10.40 4.54
N GLY A 218 15.36 -9.10 4.71
CA GLY A 218 15.02 -8.21 3.60
C GLY A 218 13.55 -8.27 3.16
N LYS A 219 12.63 -8.73 4.02
CA LYS A 219 11.19 -8.81 3.74
C LYS A 219 10.60 -7.54 3.10
N THR A 220 10.78 -6.40 3.76
CA THR A 220 10.32 -5.09 3.28
C THR A 220 10.91 -4.73 1.91
N VAL A 221 12.20 -5.03 1.70
CA VAL A 221 12.88 -4.85 0.41
C VAL A 221 12.18 -5.66 -0.66
N VAL A 222 11.93 -6.94 -0.40
CA VAL A 222 11.22 -7.84 -1.32
C VAL A 222 9.82 -7.31 -1.63
N ALA A 223 9.08 -6.84 -0.61
CA ALA A 223 7.74 -6.29 -0.78
C ALA A 223 7.71 -5.07 -1.72
N LEU A 224 8.60 -4.10 -1.50
CA LEU A 224 8.68 -2.86 -2.29
C LEU A 224 9.15 -3.14 -3.73
N HIS A 225 10.17 -4.00 -3.90
CA HIS A 225 10.63 -4.38 -5.24
C HIS A 225 9.59 -5.21 -5.99
N ARG A 226 8.83 -6.05 -5.29
CA ARG A 226 7.72 -6.79 -5.86
C ARG A 226 6.60 -5.86 -6.34
N ALA A 227 6.27 -4.80 -5.57
CA ALA A 227 5.31 -3.78 -6.01
C ALA A 227 5.72 -3.20 -7.38
N ALA A 228 6.98 -2.76 -7.48
CA ALA A 228 7.52 -2.20 -8.71
C ALA A 228 7.59 -3.23 -9.87
N TYR A 229 7.93 -4.48 -9.57
CA TYR A 229 7.95 -5.55 -10.57
C TYR A 229 6.54 -5.87 -11.11
N LEU A 230 5.53 -5.99 -10.22
CA LEU A 230 4.17 -6.32 -10.62
C LEU A 230 3.53 -5.24 -11.50
N LEU A 231 3.76 -3.97 -11.19
CA LEU A 231 3.32 -2.85 -12.05
C LEU A 231 3.95 -2.89 -13.44
N TYR A 232 5.19 -3.37 -13.55
CA TYR A 232 5.87 -3.51 -14.83
C TYR A 232 5.43 -4.76 -15.60
N ALA A 233 5.30 -5.90 -14.91
CA ALA A 233 5.16 -7.21 -15.53
C ALA A 233 3.70 -7.65 -15.78
N ASP A 234 2.74 -7.15 -14.97
CA ASP A 234 1.34 -7.56 -15.05
C ASP A 234 0.46 -6.42 -15.57
N GLN A 235 0.02 -6.55 -16.83
CA GLN A 235 -0.82 -5.54 -17.49
C GLN A 235 -2.16 -5.33 -16.78
N ARG A 236 -2.70 -6.33 -16.08
CA ARG A 236 -3.96 -6.19 -15.31
C ARG A 236 -3.80 -5.25 -14.13
N ILE A 237 -2.61 -5.15 -13.57
CA ILE A 237 -2.27 -4.28 -12.44
C ILE A 237 -1.92 -2.87 -12.94
N SER A 238 -1.24 -2.77 -14.10
CA SER A 238 -0.71 -1.50 -14.62
C SER A 238 -1.70 -0.70 -15.49
N GLN A 239 -2.77 -1.34 -16.01
CA GLN A 239 -3.76 -0.64 -16.85
C GLN A 239 -4.60 0.34 -16.04
N ARG A 240 -4.94 1.49 -16.64
CA ARG A 240 -5.90 2.45 -16.08
C ARG A 240 -7.26 1.78 -15.92
N GLY A 241 -7.80 1.82 -14.67
CA GLY A 241 -9.00 1.07 -14.31
C GLY A 241 -8.72 -0.32 -13.74
N GLY A 242 -7.46 -0.81 -13.76
CA GLY A 242 -7.07 -2.08 -13.12
C GLY A 242 -6.87 -2.01 -11.60
N GLY A 243 -7.12 -0.84 -10.97
CA GLY A 243 -7.08 -0.65 -9.51
C GLY A 243 -5.68 -0.45 -8.92
N GLY A 244 -4.59 -0.66 -9.66
CA GLY A 244 -3.23 -0.43 -9.17
C GLY A 244 -2.79 -1.33 -8.02
N VAL A 245 -1.76 -0.88 -7.29
CA VAL A 245 -1.20 -1.57 -6.11
C VAL A 245 -1.37 -0.70 -4.88
N LEU A 246 -1.89 -1.28 -3.80
CA LEU A 246 -1.89 -0.69 -2.46
C LEU A 246 -0.77 -1.34 -1.63
N PHE A 247 0.09 -0.52 -1.05
CA PHE A 247 1.09 -0.92 -0.05
C PHE A 247 0.66 -0.46 1.33
N VAL A 248 0.47 -1.40 2.25
CA VAL A 248 0.04 -1.13 3.63
C VAL A 248 1.21 -1.38 4.58
N GLY A 249 1.60 -0.31 5.29
CA GLY A 249 2.63 -0.36 6.32
C GLY A 249 2.05 -0.24 7.73
N PRO A 250 2.86 -0.59 8.75
CA PRO A 250 2.39 -0.65 10.15
C PRO A 250 2.13 0.73 10.80
N ASN A 251 2.84 1.78 10.39
CA ASN A 251 2.70 3.13 10.93
C ASN A 251 3.34 4.19 10.03
N ASP A 252 3.02 5.48 10.26
CA ASP A 252 3.51 6.59 9.43
C ASP A 252 5.03 6.79 9.46
N ARG A 253 5.68 6.52 10.60
CA ARG A 253 7.15 6.61 10.70
C ARG A 253 7.81 5.57 9.80
N TYR A 254 7.26 4.36 9.74
CA TYR A 254 7.72 3.34 8.82
C TYR A 254 7.48 3.76 7.36
N LEU A 255 6.30 4.30 7.04
CA LEU A 255 6.02 4.79 5.69
C LEU A 255 7.01 5.89 5.28
N SER A 256 7.30 6.85 6.15
CA SER A 256 8.31 7.89 5.90
C SER A 256 9.72 7.32 5.71
N TYR A 257 10.05 6.20 6.36
CA TYR A 257 11.33 5.52 6.19
C TYR A 257 11.48 4.86 4.81
N VAL A 258 10.39 4.34 4.25
CA VAL A 258 10.37 3.63 2.95
C VAL A 258 9.93 4.49 1.77
N ASP A 259 9.49 5.74 2.01
CA ASP A 259 8.86 6.65 1.06
C ASP A 259 9.68 6.89 -0.22
N ASP A 260 11.00 6.94 -0.11
CA ASP A 260 11.90 7.15 -1.24
C ASP A 260 12.20 5.89 -2.08
N VAL A 261 11.83 4.69 -1.62
CA VAL A 261 12.23 3.45 -2.28
C VAL A 261 11.46 3.24 -3.58
N LEU A 262 10.13 3.30 -3.56
CA LEU A 262 9.30 3.11 -4.75
C LEU A 262 9.61 4.11 -5.86
N PRO A 263 9.71 5.44 -5.59
CA PRO A 263 10.16 6.40 -6.59
C PRO A 263 11.57 6.12 -7.11
N SER A 264 12.48 5.55 -6.27
CA SER A 264 13.82 5.16 -6.71
C SER A 264 13.84 3.97 -7.67
N LEU A 265 12.78 3.16 -7.66
CA LEU A 265 12.56 2.05 -8.58
C LEU A 265 11.79 2.49 -9.84
N GLY A 266 11.44 3.77 -9.95
CA GLY A 266 10.72 4.34 -11.09
C GLY A 266 9.19 4.24 -10.97
N GLU A 267 8.66 3.91 -9.80
CA GLU A 267 7.23 3.72 -9.58
C GLU A 267 6.63 4.85 -8.73
N HIS A 268 5.59 5.49 -9.26
CA HIS A 268 4.84 6.58 -8.61
C HIS A 268 3.34 6.26 -8.47
N SER A 269 2.89 5.12 -8.99
CA SER A 269 1.48 4.71 -9.02
C SER A 269 1.09 3.73 -7.92
N VAL A 270 1.98 3.44 -6.98
CA VAL A 270 1.68 2.65 -5.80
C VAL A 270 1.03 3.55 -4.77
N ALA A 271 -0.21 3.24 -4.37
CA ALA A 271 -0.84 3.87 -3.22
C ALA A 271 -0.16 3.34 -1.93
N VAL A 272 0.28 4.24 -1.06
CA VAL A 272 0.98 3.86 0.18
C VAL A 272 0.20 4.42 1.37
N ALA A 273 -0.24 3.55 2.28
CA ALA A 273 -1.05 3.96 3.42
C ALA A 273 -0.80 3.08 4.66
N THR A 274 -1.19 3.59 5.84
CA THR A 274 -1.47 2.76 7.01
C THR A 274 -2.94 2.36 6.99
N LEU A 275 -3.34 1.34 7.77
CA LEU A 275 -4.76 0.97 7.90
C LEU A 275 -5.63 2.15 8.35
N GLY A 276 -5.13 2.98 9.27
CA GLY A 276 -5.84 4.17 9.71
C GLY A 276 -6.16 5.14 8.57
N ARG A 277 -5.24 5.35 7.64
CA ARG A 277 -5.42 6.27 6.51
C ARG A 277 -6.41 5.80 5.44
N LEU A 278 -6.88 4.56 5.53
CA LEU A 278 -7.88 4.04 4.61
C LEU A 278 -9.31 4.56 4.88
N THR A 279 -9.48 5.34 5.94
CA THR A 279 -10.74 6.02 6.27
C THR A 279 -10.48 7.41 6.85
N VAL A 280 -11.43 8.31 6.69
CA VAL A 280 -11.31 9.70 7.21
C VAL A 280 -11.23 9.73 8.73
N GLU A 281 -11.98 8.86 9.43
CA GLU A 281 -11.97 8.77 10.89
C GLU A 281 -10.61 8.30 11.43
N GLY A 282 -9.91 7.49 10.66
CA GLY A 282 -8.61 6.94 11.07
C GLY A 282 -7.45 7.94 11.03
N GLU A 283 -7.58 9.05 10.30
CA GLU A 283 -6.57 10.12 10.31
C GLU A 283 -6.40 10.75 11.70
N HIS A 284 -7.46 10.73 12.51
CA HIS A 284 -7.51 11.34 13.84
C HIS A 284 -7.64 10.31 14.97
N ALA A 285 -7.66 9.01 14.63
CA ALA A 285 -7.81 7.94 15.61
C ALA A 285 -6.55 7.76 16.45
N ALA A 286 -6.73 7.65 17.78
CA ALA A 286 -5.65 7.37 18.70
C ALA A 286 -5.32 5.86 18.71
N PRO A 287 -4.10 5.45 19.08
CA PRO A 287 -3.82 4.04 19.38
C PRO A 287 -4.72 3.54 20.51
N GLU A 288 -5.23 2.28 20.39
CA GLU A 288 -5.95 1.65 21.49
C GLU A 288 -4.96 1.28 22.62
N THR A 289 -5.24 1.75 23.82
CA THR A 289 -4.34 1.58 24.97
C THR A 289 -4.56 0.31 25.76
N ASP A 290 -5.80 -0.23 25.80
CA ASP A 290 -6.09 -1.51 26.44
C ASP A 290 -6.01 -2.66 25.42
N PRO A 291 -5.03 -3.58 25.55
CA PRO A 291 -4.89 -4.71 24.64
C PRO A 291 -6.12 -5.63 24.57
N ARG A 292 -6.90 -5.71 25.67
CA ARG A 292 -8.13 -6.52 25.71
C ARG A 292 -9.22 -5.88 24.86
N VAL A 293 -9.37 -4.54 24.95
CA VAL A 293 -10.30 -3.78 24.08
C VAL A 293 -9.90 -3.93 22.63
N ALA A 294 -8.61 -3.76 22.32
CA ALA A 294 -8.10 -3.95 20.95
C ALA A 294 -8.37 -5.37 20.41
N SER A 295 -8.18 -6.39 21.25
CA SER A 295 -8.45 -7.79 20.89
C SER A 295 -9.94 -8.06 20.63
N LEU A 296 -10.83 -7.53 21.48
CA LEU A 296 -12.27 -7.68 21.32
C LEU A 296 -12.76 -7.01 20.02
N LYS A 297 -12.38 -5.75 19.80
CA LYS A 297 -12.75 -4.98 18.59
C LYS A 297 -12.18 -5.60 17.30
N GLY A 298 -11.04 -6.26 17.37
CA GLY A 298 -10.40 -6.95 16.23
C GLY A 298 -11.16 -8.19 15.74
N SER A 299 -12.25 -8.58 16.37
CA SER A 299 -13.03 -9.77 16.01
C SER A 299 -13.97 -9.48 14.83
N VAL A 300 -13.94 -10.33 13.81
CA VAL A 300 -14.88 -10.31 12.66
C VAL A 300 -16.35 -10.46 13.10
N ARG A 301 -16.61 -10.95 14.30
CA ARG A 301 -17.98 -11.12 14.82
C ARG A 301 -18.74 -9.79 14.93
N PHE A 302 -18.05 -8.66 15.06
CA PHE A 302 -18.67 -7.35 15.06
C PHE A 302 -19.29 -6.97 13.71
N GLU A 303 -18.80 -7.48 12.59
CA GLU A 303 -19.48 -7.31 11.29
C GLU A 303 -20.90 -7.90 11.33
N VAL A 304 -21.07 -9.05 11.99
CA VAL A 304 -22.37 -9.68 12.17
C VAL A 304 -23.29 -8.84 13.08
N ALA A 305 -22.73 -8.22 14.12
CA ALA A 305 -23.47 -7.31 14.99
C ALA A 305 -23.96 -6.08 14.22
N ILE A 306 -23.09 -5.45 13.45
CA ILE A 306 -23.39 -4.27 12.63
C ILE A 306 -24.45 -4.63 11.60
N ALA A 307 -24.29 -5.72 10.87
CA ALA A 307 -25.29 -6.20 9.92
C ALA A 307 -26.65 -6.50 10.56
N GLY A 308 -26.64 -7.00 11.80
CA GLY A 308 -27.87 -7.22 12.57
C GLY A 308 -28.58 -5.92 12.96
N ILE A 309 -27.83 -4.85 13.20
CA ILE A 309 -28.39 -3.52 13.47
C ILE A 309 -28.99 -2.93 12.19
N VAL A 310 -28.24 -2.94 11.08
CA VAL A 310 -28.69 -2.42 9.76
C VAL A 310 -29.98 -3.12 9.35
N ARG A 311 -30.03 -4.44 9.38
CA ARG A 311 -31.26 -5.21 9.10
C ARG A 311 -32.44 -4.85 10.02
N GLY A 312 -32.19 -4.26 11.18
CA GLY A 312 -33.23 -3.75 12.05
C GLY A 312 -33.96 -2.53 11.45
N TYR A 313 -33.26 -1.74 10.64
CA TYR A 313 -33.80 -0.59 9.89
C TYR A 313 -34.45 -1.00 8.55
N GLU A 314 -34.16 -2.19 8.04
CA GLU A 314 -34.73 -2.73 6.81
C GLU A 314 -36.00 -3.55 7.05
N ARG A 315 -36.74 -3.23 8.11
CA ARG A 315 -38.02 -3.89 8.42
C ARG A 315 -39.17 -3.00 7.98
N PRO A 316 -40.03 -3.48 7.08
CA PRO A 316 -41.17 -2.72 6.66
C PRO A 316 -42.11 -2.41 7.84
N PRO A 317 -42.87 -1.29 7.80
CA PRO A 317 -43.89 -0.98 8.77
C PRO A 317 -44.92 -2.13 8.88
N ALA A 318 -45.30 -2.48 10.09
CA ALA A 318 -46.20 -3.59 10.37
C ALA A 318 -47.69 -3.16 10.42
N GLU A 319 -47.94 -1.86 10.39
CA GLU A 319 -49.28 -1.29 10.43
C GLU A 319 -49.54 -0.41 9.19
N PRO A 320 -50.76 -0.36 8.67
CA PRO A 320 -51.10 0.52 7.56
C PRO A 320 -50.83 1.99 7.90
N ILE A 321 -50.33 2.74 6.91
CA ILE A 321 -49.99 4.15 7.07
C ILE A 321 -50.83 4.95 6.08
N VAL A 322 -51.65 5.93 6.57
CA VAL A 322 -52.49 6.79 5.75
C VAL A 322 -51.75 8.10 5.45
N ILE A 323 -51.63 8.44 4.17
CA ILE A 323 -51.05 9.69 3.68
C ILE A 323 -52.19 10.55 3.13
N PRO A 324 -52.51 11.69 3.76
CA PRO A 324 -53.54 12.61 3.22
C PRO A 324 -52.97 13.37 2.00
N THR A 325 -53.59 13.25 0.85
CA THR A 325 -53.25 14.01 -0.35
C THR A 325 -54.34 15.05 -0.68
N SER A 326 -54.11 15.90 -1.71
CA SER A 326 -55.05 16.94 -2.12
C SER A 326 -56.36 16.38 -2.75
N TRP A 327 -56.36 15.11 -3.18
CA TRP A 327 -57.41 14.46 -3.95
C TRP A 327 -58.00 13.21 -3.26
N ALA A 328 -57.25 12.51 -2.41
CA ALA A 328 -57.72 11.37 -1.62
C ALA A 328 -56.71 11.01 -0.51
N ASP A 329 -57.16 10.31 0.51
CA ASP A 329 -56.24 9.67 1.49
C ASP A 329 -55.75 8.37 0.87
N ILE A 330 -54.40 8.21 0.81
CA ILE A 330 -53.77 7.00 0.32
C ILE A 330 -53.33 6.17 1.53
N GLU A 331 -53.87 4.97 1.64
CA GLU A 331 -53.48 3.97 2.61
C GLU A 331 -52.37 3.07 2.02
N ILE A 332 -51.24 2.96 2.70
CA ILE A 332 -50.12 2.08 2.34
C ILE A 332 -50.17 0.88 3.27
N GLU A 333 -50.44 -0.29 2.71
CA GLU A 333 -50.53 -1.53 3.44
C GLU A 333 -49.14 -2.11 3.79
N PRO A 334 -49.01 -2.92 4.86
CA PRO A 334 -47.75 -3.57 5.20
C PRO A 334 -47.12 -4.42 4.09
N GLU A 335 -47.96 -5.05 3.26
CA GLU A 335 -47.53 -5.86 2.11
C GLU A 335 -46.93 -4.98 1.01
N GLU A 336 -47.42 -3.79 0.81
CA GLU A 336 -46.90 -2.82 -0.17
C GLU A 336 -45.56 -2.25 0.27
N TRP A 337 -45.42 -1.99 1.58
CA TRP A 337 -44.12 -1.65 2.16
C TRP A 337 -43.12 -2.79 1.99
N ALA A 338 -43.52 -4.06 2.22
CA ALA A 338 -42.65 -5.21 2.07
C ALA A 338 -42.19 -5.37 0.59
N GLU A 339 -43.13 -5.19 -0.38
CA GLU A 339 -42.81 -5.21 -1.81
C GLU A 339 -41.81 -4.12 -2.17
N ALA A 340 -42.01 -2.88 -1.73
CA ALA A 340 -41.08 -1.79 -1.99
C ALA A 340 -39.67 -2.06 -1.37
N PHE A 341 -39.62 -2.67 -0.18
CA PHE A 341 -38.35 -2.99 0.49
C PHE A 341 -37.57 -4.11 -0.21
N GLU A 342 -38.22 -4.95 -0.99
CA GLU A 342 -37.62 -6.01 -1.79
C GLU A 342 -37.03 -5.51 -3.13
N ALA A 343 -37.25 -4.23 -3.48
CA ALA A 343 -36.75 -3.65 -4.74
C ALA A 343 -35.23 -3.56 -4.83
N ALA A 344 -34.53 -3.57 -3.70
CA ALA A 344 -33.07 -3.56 -3.66
C ALA A 344 -32.49 -4.97 -3.85
N ASP A 345 -31.54 -5.11 -4.76
CA ASP A 345 -30.79 -6.35 -4.93
C ASP A 345 -30.03 -6.74 -3.66
N ASP A 346 -29.90 -8.05 -3.43
CA ASP A 346 -29.07 -8.58 -2.34
C ASP A 346 -27.64 -8.05 -2.40
N GLY A 347 -27.21 -7.37 -1.34
CA GLY A 347 -25.87 -6.79 -1.23
C GLY A 347 -25.75 -5.32 -1.64
N THR A 348 -26.84 -4.67 -2.07
CA THR A 348 -26.88 -3.22 -2.25
C THR A 348 -26.75 -2.54 -0.86
N PRO A 349 -25.82 -1.58 -0.67
CA PRO A 349 -25.72 -0.87 0.59
C PRO A 349 -27.00 -0.14 0.96
N HIS A 350 -27.37 -0.13 2.24
CA HIS A 350 -28.64 0.41 2.74
C HIS A 350 -28.98 1.82 2.24
N ASN A 351 -28.00 2.73 2.28
CA ASN A 351 -28.20 4.12 1.82
C ASN A 351 -28.35 4.23 0.30
N ASP A 352 -27.67 3.38 -0.45
CA ASP A 352 -27.76 3.33 -1.92
C ASP A 352 -29.08 2.67 -2.37
N ALA A 353 -29.61 1.73 -1.57
CA ALA A 353 -30.90 1.10 -1.80
C ALA A 353 -32.09 2.06 -1.60
N GLN A 354 -31.92 3.16 -0.87
CA GLN A 354 -33.01 4.08 -0.53
C GLN A 354 -33.75 4.61 -1.78
N ASP A 355 -33.02 4.91 -2.85
CA ASP A 355 -33.63 5.41 -4.09
C ASP A 355 -34.42 4.32 -4.81
N LEU A 356 -33.94 3.09 -4.82
CA LEU A 356 -34.66 1.95 -5.41
C LEU A 356 -35.95 1.66 -4.66
N VAL A 357 -35.90 1.62 -3.34
CA VAL A 357 -37.09 1.43 -2.48
C VAL A 357 -38.08 2.56 -2.64
N TRP A 358 -37.61 3.81 -2.79
CA TRP A 358 -38.44 4.96 -3.01
C TRP A 358 -39.17 4.91 -4.37
N GLU A 359 -38.45 4.57 -5.44
CA GLU A 359 -38.99 4.44 -6.79
C GLU A 359 -40.06 3.35 -6.86
N GLU A 360 -39.83 2.18 -6.28
CA GLU A 360 -40.81 1.10 -6.23
C GLU A 360 -42.04 1.50 -5.43
N LEU A 361 -41.88 2.17 -4.27
CA LEU A 361 -43.01 2.69 -3.51
C LEU A 361 -43.84 3.67 -4.33
N LEU A 362 -43.20 4.56 -5.06
CA LEU A 362 -43.91 5.50 -5.95
C LEU A 362 -44.66 4.77 -7.08
N GLU A 363 -44.08 3.71 -7.63
CA GLU A 363 -44.73 2.90 -8.67
C GLU A 363 -45.97 2.20 -8.13
N ILE A 364 -45.88 1.53 -6.98
CA ILE A 364 -46.98 0.89 -6.27
C ILE A 364 -48.09 1.89 -5.98
N LEU A 365 -47.77 3.07 -5.44
CA LEU A 365 -48.76 4.09 -5.08
C LEU A 365 -49.38 4.74 -6.31
N THR A 366 -48.63 4.97 -7.37
CA THR A 366 -49.13 5.52 -8.64
C THR A 366 -50.15 4.59 -9.27
N ALA A 367 -49.93 3.26 -9.18
CA ALA A 367 -50.87 2.28 -9.70
C ALA A 367 -52.23 2.26 -8.95
N LYS A 368 -52.27 2.73 -7.70
CA LYS A 368 -53.52 2.84 -6.88
C LYS A 368 -54.37 4.05 -7.26
N VAL A 369 -53.76 5.08 -7.89
CA VAL A 369 -54.45 6.33 -8.22
C VAL A 369 -55.26 6.16 -9.51
N THR A 370 -56.58 6.26 -9.40
CA THR A 370 -57.51 6.14 -10.54
C THR A 370 -58.14 7.46 -10.97
N GLU A 371 -58.05 8.49 -10.12
CA GLU A 371 -58.73 9.78 -10.28
C GLU A 371 -57.97 10.72 -11.24
N MET A 372 -56.72 10.47 -11.53
CA MET A 372 -55.87 11.27 -12.42
C MET A 372 -54.95 10.43 -13.29
N PRO A 373 -54.38 11.00 -14.38
CA PRO A 373 -53.37 10.33 -15.19
C PRO A 373 -52.13 9.93 -14.38
N PRO A 374 -51.56 8.73 -14.62
CA PRO A 374 -50.43 8.19 -13.80
C PRO A 374 -49.23 9.14 -13.67
N HIS A 375 -48.85 9.85 -14.75
CA HIS A 375 -47.73 10.77 -14.73
C HIS A 375 -47.98 12.00 -13.82
N LEU A 376 -49.23 12.47 -13.68
CA LEU A 376 -49.58 13.54 -12.77
C LEU A 376 -49.63 13.04 -11.31
N ALA A 377 -50.17 11.84 -11.10
CA ALA A 377 -50.20 11.20 -9.80
C ALA A 377 -48.76 10.99 -9.27
N ARG A 378 -47.87 10.44 -10.11
CA ARG A 378 -46.49 10.24 -9.77
C ARG A 378 -45.79 11.55 -9.37
N ARG A 379 -45.94 12.60 -10.18
CA ARG A 379 -45.31 13.91 -9.88
C ARG A 379 -45.82 14.52 -8.57
N GLU A 380 -47.09 14.36 -8.25
CA GLU A 380 -47.65 14.84 -6.98
C GLU A 380 -47.11 14.03 -5.81
N LEU A 381 -47.03 12.70 -5.93
CA LEU A 381 -46.47 11.80 -4.91
C LEU A 381 -44.98 12.08 -4.67
N GLU A 382 -44.18 12.28 -5.73
CA GLU A 382 -42.75 12.61 -5.63
C GLU A 382 -42.50 13.89 -4.83
N THR A 383 -43.37 14.88 -4.96
CA THR A 383 -43.24 16.17 -4.27
C THR A 383 -44.00 16.23 -2.96
N HIS A 384 -44.68 15.15 -2.56
CA HIS A 384 -45.51 15.11 -1.36
C HIS A 384 -44.65 14.98 -0.08
N THR A 385 -44.52 16.08 0.67
CA THR A 385 -43.65 16.15 1.87
C THR A 385 -44.02 15.14 2.95
N GLY A 386 -45.31 14.91 3.19
CA GLY A 386 -45.80 13.96 4.19
C GLY A 386 -45.45 12.50 3.85
N LEU A 387 -45.54 12.12 2.57
CA LEU A 387 -45.11 10.81 2.09
C LEU A 387 -43.57 10.65 2.29
N ARG A 388 -42.82 11.68 1.92
CA ARG A 388 -41.36 11.67 2.08
C ARG A 388 -40.94 11.54 3.55
N GLU A 389 -41.58 12.24 4.47
CA GLU A 389 -41.32 12.15 5.91
C GLU A 389 -41.63 10.75 6.48
N VAL A 390 -42.69 10.10 5.98
CA VAL A 390 -43.02 8.73 6.37
C VAL A 390 -41.98 7.74 5.85
N PHE A 391 -41.63 7.89 4.58
CA PHE A 391 -40.59 7.06 3.97
C PHE A 391 -39.24 7.20 4.64
N ASP A 392 -38.76 8.42 4.94
CA ASP A 392 -37.51 8.68 5.61
C ASP A 392 -37.47 8.12 7.06
N ARG A 393 -38.62 7.91 7.68
CA ARG A 393 -38.73 7.19 8.96
C ARG A 393 -38.72 5.69 8.79
N ALA A 394 -39.31 5.16 7.71
CA ALA A 394 -39.35 3.74 7.41
C ALA A 394 -37.99 3.22 6.90
N TRP A 395 -37.31 4.03 6.08
CA TRP A 395 -35.99 3.73 5.52
C TRP A 395 -35.04 4.93 5.74
N PRO A 396 -34.49 5.14 6.94
CA PRO A 396 -33.66 6.30 7.25
C PRO A 396 -32.29 6.19 6.63
N MET A 397 -31.69 7.33 6.25
CA MET A 397 -30.26 7.38 5.95
C MET A 397 -29.44 7.08 7.19
N LEU A 398 -28.53 6.11 7.11
CA LEU A 398 -27.69 5.67 8.22
C LEU A 398 -26.27 6.24 8.09
N ASP A 399 -25.70 6.65 9.22
CA ASP A 399 -24.31 7.10 9.31
C ASP A 399 -23.45 6.00 9.94
N PRO A 400 -22.46 5.46 9.19
CA PRO A 400 -21.60 4.37 9.67
C PRO A 400 -20.88 4.68 10.98
N ALA A 401 -20.29 5.88 11.08
CA ALA A 401 -19.55 6.28 12.26
C ALA A 401 -20.47 6.43 13.48
N ARG A 402 -21.64 7.04 13.29
CA ARG A 402 -22.64 7.16 14.38
C ARG A 402 -23.17 5.82 14.86
N LEU A 403 -23.34 4.85 13.96
CA LEU A 403 -23.80 3.51 14.35
C LEU A 403 -22.72 2.82 15.21
N VAL A 404 -21.46 2.88 14.82
CA VAL A 404 -20.35 2.31 15.61
C VAL A 404 -20.21 3.05 16.95
N ALA A 405 -20.33 4.39 16.99
CA ALA A 405 -20.35 5.17 18.22
C ALA A 405 -21.47 4.75 19.18
N ALA A 406 -22.64 4.43 18.63
CA ALA A 406 -23.78 3.97 19.44
C ALA A 406 -23.53 2.61 20.12
N LEU A 407 -22.73 1.71 19.53
CA LEU A 407 -22.31 0.47 20.19
C LEU A 407 -21.50 0.75 21.46
N TRP A 408 -20.67 1.79 21.45
CA TRP A 408 -19.80 2.13 22.58
C TRP A 408 -20.45 3.01 23.65
N THR A 409 -21.61 3.58 23.36
CA THR A 409 -22.36 4.43 24.31
C THR A 409 -23.65 3.77 24.81
N SER A 410 -24.11 2.70 24.16
CA SER A 410 -25.33 1.99 24.54
C SER A 410 -25.05 0.54 24.92
N ARG A 411 -24.93 0.29 26.25
CA ARG A 411 -24.78 -1.05 26.78
C ARG A 411 -25.86 -2.02 26.31
N ALA A 412 -27.10 -1.54 26.22
CA ALA A 412 -28.24 -2.37 25.79
C ALA A 412 -28.13 -2.77 24.29
N LEU A 413 -27.72 -1.83 23.45
CA LEU A 413 -27.51 -2.08 22.00
C LEU A 413 -26.39 -3.10 21.81
N LEU A 414 -25.24 -2.88 22.45
CA LEU A 414 -24.08 -3.77 22.37
C LEU A 414 -24.43 -5.19 22.86
N ALA A 415 -25.04 -5.32 24.06
CA ALA A 415 -25.40 -6.62 24.57
C ALA A 415 -26.43 -7.37 23.72
N ARG A 416 -27.35 -6.65 23.07
CA ARG A 416 -28.35 -7.24 22.17
C ARG A 416 -27.72 -7.80 20.87
N HIS A 417 -26.81 -7.08 20.27
CA HIS A 417 -26.25 -7.43 18.97
C HIS A 417 -24.91 -8.17 19.03
N ALA A 418 -24.24 -8.17 20.19
CA ALA A 418 -23.02 -8.93 20.48
C ALA A 418 -23.22 -9.94 21.64
N PRO A 419 -24.13 -10.93 21.50
CA PRO A 419 -24.49 -11.85 22.59
C PRO A 419 -23.35 -12.80 22.99
N TRP A 420 -22.25 -12.82 22.28
CA TRP A 420 -21.04 -13.59 22.60
C TRP A 420 -20.16 -12.90 23.64
N LEU A 421 -20.38 -11.62 23.92
CA LEU A 421 -19.63 -10.87 24.93
C LEU A 421 -20.19 -11.18 26.32
N THR A 422 -19.28 -11.34 27.27
CA THR A 422 -19.64 -11.38 28.67
C THR A 422 -20.09 -10.00 29.19
N PRO A 423 -20.87 -9.90 30.27
CA PRO A 423 -21.24 -8.61 30.84
C PRO A 423 -20.05 -7.68 31.14
N ASN A 424 -18.93 -8.26 31.61
CA ASN A 424 -17.70 -7.50 31.91
C ASN A 424 -17.02 -6.97 30.61
N GLU A 425 -17.06 -7.72 29.54
CA GLU A 425 -16.52 -7.29 28.26
C GLU A 425 -17.40 -6.19 27.63
N VAL A 426 -18.73 -6.30 27.78
CA VAL A 426 -19.66 -5.23 27.41
C VAL A 426 -19.33 -3.94 28.16
N ASP A 427 -19.14 -4.03 29.49
CA ASP A 427 -18.81 -2.86 30.30
C ASP A 427 -17.42 -2.27 29.95
N LEU A 428 -16.45 -3.14 29.64
CA LEU A 428 -15.09 -2.72 29.19
C LEU A 428 -15.10 -1.93 27.88
N LEU A 429 -16.01 -2.25 26.98
CA LEU A 429 -16.12 -1.60 25.67
C LEU A 429 -16.92 -0.28 25.73
N GLN A 430 -17.63 0.01 26.83
CA GLN A 430 -18.39 1.26 26.96
C GLN A 430 -17.48 2.45 27.25
N ARG A 431 -17.80 3.59 26.66
CA ARG A 431 -17.11 4.87 26.86
C ARG A 431 -18.09 6.05 26.79
N GLU A 432 -17.76 7.19 27.40
CA GLU A 432 -18.61 8.38 27.44
C GLU A 432 -18.78 9.03 26.06
N ASP A 433 -17.68 9.17 25.34
CA ASP A 433 -17.68 9.68 23.98
C ASP A 433 -17.48 8.52 22.99
N GLY A 434 -18.57 8.13 22.34
CA GLY A 434 -18.55 7.07 21.32
C GLY A 434 -17.68 7.43 20.10
N ALA A 435 -17.49 8.71 19.82
CA ALA A 435 -16.70 9.20 18.68
C ALA A 435 -15.21 9.46 19.00
N ALA A 436 -14.76 9.19 20.22
CA ALA A 436 -13.33 9.19 20.55
C ALA A 436 -12.65 7.96 19.92
N TRP A 437 -12.40 8.04 18.60
CA TRP A 437 -11.94 6.90 17.81
C TRP A 437 -10.56 6.41 18.21
N THR A 438 -10.43 5.09 18.27
CA THR A 438 -9.14 4.41 18.31
C THR A 438 -8.90 3.65 17.01
N LEU A 439 -7.63 3.32 16.69
CA LEU A 439 -7.30 2.55 15.49
C LEU A 439 -8.04 1.20 15.44
N ALA A 440 -8.39 0.63 16.59
CA ALA A 440 -9.17 -0.60 16.67
C ALA A 440 -10.66 -0.44 16.27
N ASP A 441 -11.18 0.79 16.21
CA ASP A 441 -12.55 1.06 15.75
C ASP A 441 -12.65 1.13 14.23
N ILE A 442 -11.55 1.45 13.56
CA ILE A 442 -11.52 1.76 12.12
C ILE A 442 -12.02 0.62 11.23
N PRO A 443 -11.60 -0.64 11.44
CA PRO A 443 -12.13 -1.75 10.65
C PRO A 443 -13.64 -1.95 10.81
N LEU A 444 -14.20 -1.56 11.95
CA LEU A 444 -15.64 -1.67 12.24
C LEU A 444 -16.42 -0.56 11.54
N ILE A 445 -15.88 0.67 11.51
CA ILE A 445 -16.47 1.79 10.74
C ILE A 445 -16.42 1.47 9.25
N ASP A 446 -15.33 0.91 8.76
CA ASP A 446 -15.19 0.45 7.38
C ASP A 446 -16.20 -0.65 7.03
N ALA A 447 -16.40 -1.62 7.92
CA ALA A 447 -17.42 -2.66 7.75
C ALA A 447 -18.86 -2.10 7.76
N ALA A 448 -19.10 -1.11 8.62
CA ALA A 448 -20.38 -0.41 8.65
C ALA A 448 -20.62 0.38 7.36
N ARG A 449 -19.58 1.03 6.82
CA ARG A 449 -19.64 1.78 5.56
C ARG A 449 -19.90 0.87 4.35
N ASP A 450 -19.29 -0.31 4.33
CA ASP A 450 -19.52 -1.32 3.30
C ASP A 450 -20.99 -1.79 3.26
N LEU A 451 -21.59 -2.00 4.44
CA LEU A 451 -22.98 -2.45 4.57
C LEU A 451 -24.01 -1.33 4.33
N MET A 452 -23.68 -0.11 4.74
CA MET A 452 -24.64 0.99 4.69
C MET A 452 -24.46 1.93 3.49
N GLY A 453 -23.28 1.96 2.88
CA GLY A 453 -22.88 3.03 1.97
C GLY A 453 -22.48 4.32 2.73
N ASP A 454 -21.73 5.20 2.07
CA ASP A 454 -21.38 6.52 2.61
C ASP A 454 -22.46 7.53 2.30
N PRO A 455 -23.20 8.07 3.29
CA PRO A 455 -24.28 9.03 3.06
C PRO A 455 -23.81 10.30 2.34
N ALA A 456 -22.55 10.73 2.57
CA ALA A 456 -21.98 11.87 1.87
C ALA A 456 -21.68 11.56 0.39
N ALA A 457 -21.19 10.37 0.09
CA ALA A 457 -20.98 9.92 -1.29
C ALA A 457 -22.31 9.76 -2.03
N THR A 458 -23.32 9.15 -1.38
CA THR A 458 -24.68 9.03 -1.93
C THR A 458 -25.30 10.40 -2.19
N ALA A 459 -25.16 11.37 -1.26
CA ALA A 459 -25.65 12.73 -1.45
C ALA A 459 -24.95 13.45 -2.63
N ARG A 460 -23.62 13.27 -2.78
CA ARG A 460 -22.86 13.83 -3.90
C ARG A 460 -23.28 13.22 -5.23
N ARG A 461 -23.48 11.89 -5.28
CA ARG A 461 -23.97 11.18 -6.47
C ARG A 461 -25.33 11.71 -6.88
N ARG A 462 -26.28 11.79 -5.94
CA ARG A 462 -27.63 12.39 -6.19
C ARG A 462 -27.57 13.84 -6.66
N ALA A 463 -26.62 14.63 -6.18
CA ALA A 463 -26.44 16.00 -6.64
C ALA A 463 -25.88 16.05 -8.06
N HIS A 464 -24.96 15.15 -8.40
CA HIS A 464 -24.41 15.00 -9.75
C HIS A 464 -25.50 14.55 -10.75
N ASP A 465 -26.25 13.50 -10.41
CA ASP A 465 -27.32 12.96 -11.26
C ASP A 465 -28.41 14.01 -11.54
N ARG A 466 -28.83 14.73 -10.49
CA ARG A 466 -29.78 15.84 -10.66
C ARG A 466 -29.26 16.97 -11.55
N ALA A 467 -27.96 17.29 -11.43
CA ALA A 467 -27.34 18.30 -12.28
C ALA A 467 -27.25 17.82 -13.74
N LEU A 468 -26.96 16.53 -13.93
CA LEU A 468 -26.91 15.89 -15.24
C LEU A 468 -28.31 15.89 -15.91
N ASP A 469 -29.34 15.53 -15.15
CA ASP A 469 -30.73 15.53 -15.67
C ASP A 469 -31.21 16.94 -16.01
N ALA A 470 -30.91 17.94 -15.18
CA ALA A 470 -31.20 19.34 -15.46
C ALA A 470 -30.47 19.84 -16.72
N GLU A 471 -29.25 19.39 -16.96
CA GLU A 471 -28.50 19.75 -18.17
C GLU A 471 -29.07 19.06 -19.41
N ARG A 472 -29.50 17.79 -19.29
CA ARG A 472 -30.23 17.08 -20.37
C ARG A 472 -31.53 17.78 -20.73
N GLU A 473 -32.37 18.15 -19.76
CA GLU A 473 -33.59 18.91 -19.96
C GLU A 473 -33.32 20.27 -20.65
N ARG A 474 -32.24 20.94 -20.26
CA ARG A 474 -31.83 22.21 -20.89
C ARG A 474 -31.43 22.00 -22.35
N ILE A 475 -30.65 20.96 -22.66
CA ILE A 475 -30.28 20.64 -24.04
C ILE A 475 -31.48 20.25 -24.86
N GLU A 476 -32.40 19.44 -24.34
CA GLU A 476 -33.64 19.05 -25.01
C GLU A 476 -34.50 20.28 -25.33
N SER A 477 -34.66 21.19 -24.37
CA SER A 477 -35.41 22.46 -24.59
C SER A 477 -34.76 23.33 -25.69
N VAL A 478 -33.43 23.35 -25.79
CA VAL A 478 -32.72 24.10 -26.83
C VAL A 478 -32.89 23.41 -28.19
N VAL A 479 -32.83 22.09 -28.23
CA VAL A 479 -33.01 21.29 -29.46
C VAL A 479 -34.44 21.47 -29.97
N ASP A 480 -35.46 21.42 -29.10
CA ASP A 480 -36.87 21.66 -29.44
C ASP A 480 -37.07 23.07 -29.98
N TYR A 481 -36.50 24.10 -29.32
CA TYR A 481 -36.56 25.48 -29.80
C TYR A 481 -35.93 25.66 -31.19
N LEU A 482 -34.78 25.02 -31.43
CA LEU A 482 -34.09 25.05 -32.74
C LEU A 482 -34.87 24.27 -33.78
N SER A 483 -35.50 23.14 -33.41
CA SER A 483 -36.37 22.36 -34.30
C SER A 483 -37.63 23.16 -34.72
N ASP A 484 -38.24 23.87 -33.77
CA ASP A 484 -39.43 24.74 -34.06
C ASP A 484 -39.03 25.96 -34.90
N ALA A 485 -37.79 26.43 -34.86
CA ALA A 485 -37.27 27.53 -35.62
C ALA A 485 -36.79 27.16 -37.04
N ASP A 486 -36.67 25.87 -37.36
CA ASP A 486 -36.17 25.33 -38.63
C ASP A 486 -37.35 25.11 -39.60
N GLU A 487 -37.88 26.21 -40.16
CA GLU A 487 -39.03 26.18 -41.10
C GLU A 487 -38.75 25.44 -42.43
N ASP A 488 -37.46 25.19 -42.77
CA ASP A 488 -37.03 24.60 -44.03
C ASP A 488 -36.64 23.13 -43.96
N GLY A 489 -36.55 22.50 -42.77
CA GLY A 489 -36.35 21.05 -42.58
C GLY A 489 -34.99 20.50 -43.07
N GLU A 490 -34.01 21.34 -43.31
CA GLU A 490 -32.67 20.92 -43.78
C GLU A 490 -31.70 20.60 -42.61
N GLY A 491 -31.97 19.49 -41.92
CA GLY A 491 -30.88 18.62 -41.51
C GLY A 491 -30.10 18.95 -40.24
N VAL A 492 -30.08 20.15 -39.67
CA VAL A 492 -29.29 20.44 -38.46
C VAL A 492 -30.06 19.99 -37.21
N SER A 493 -31.38 20.22 -37.17
CA SER A 493 -32.26 19.79 -36.08
C SER A 493 -32.36 18.27 -35.96
N LEU A 494 -32.34 17.53 -37.08
CA LEU A 494 -32.34 16.07 -37.13
C LEU A 494 -31.03 15.48 -36.62
N MET A 495 -29.86 16.15 -36.83
CA MET A 495 -28.57 15.76 -36.31
C MET A 495 -28.44 16.04 -34.79
N LEU A 496 -29.00 17.17 -34.31
CA LEU A 496 -28.97 17.55 -32.90
C LEU A 496 -29.96 16.75 -32.06
N GLY A 497 -31.04 16.20 -32.69
CA GLY A 497 -32.02 15.34 -32.04
C GLY A 497 -31.56 13.88 -31.80
N ALA A 498 -30.41 13.49 -32.34
CA ALA A 498 -29.87 12.17 -32.09
C ALA A 498 -29.33 12.08 -30.64
N ALA A 499 -29.73 11.08 -29.88
CA ALA A 499 -29.35 10.89 -28.48
C ALA A 499 -27.83 10.95 -28.28
N ASP A 500 -27.04 10.33 -29.16
CA ASP A 500 -25.57 10.37 -29.13
C ASP A 500 -24.98 11.78 -29.29
N MET A 501 -25.70 12.69 -29.94
CA MET A 501 -25.26 14.07 -30.16
C MET A 501 -25.64 14.94 -28.94
N GLN A 502 -26.81 14.71 -28.35
CA GLN A 502 -27.23 15.39 -27.11
C GLN A 502 -26.29 15.05 -25.95
N GLU A 503 -25.87 13.80 -25.84
CA GLU A 503 -24.92 13.36 -24.84
C GLU A 503 -23.52 14.04 -24.98
N ARG A 504 -23.09 14.34 -26.21
CA ARG A 504 -21.85 15.11 -26.50
C ARG A 504 -21.97 16.61 -26.22
N LEU A 505 -23.16 17.14 -26.07
CA LEU A 505 -23.41 18.56 -25.77
C LEU A 505 -23.42 18.83 -24.25
N ILE A 506 -23.39 17.80 -23.42
CA ILE A 506 -23.33 17.94 -21.97
C ILE A 506 -21.97 18.55 -21.60
N ASP A 507 -21.99 19.67 -20.92
CA ASP A 507 -20.80 20.30 -20.36
C ASP A 507 -20.42 19.60 -19.05
N GLU A 508 -19.57 18.56 -19.15
CA GLU A 508 -19.08 17.81 -17.98
C GLU A 508 -18.35 18.73 -16.98
N GLY A 509 -17.78 19.85 -17.44
CA GLY A 509 -17.12 20.81 -16.57
C GLY A 509 -18.06 21.62 -15.68
N ALA A 510 -19.36 21.66 -16.04
CA ALA A 510 -20.41 22.31 -15.24
C ALA A 510 -21.03 21.38 -14.19
N LEU A 511 -20.78 20.06 -14.27
CA LEU A 511 -21.30 19.09 -13.32
C LEU A 511 -20.50 19.09 -12.00
N PRO A 512 -21.15 18.81 -10.85
CA PRO A 512 -20.46 18.63 -9.59
C PRO A 512 -19.40 17.52 -9.70
N VAL A 513 -18.15 17.82 -9.34
CA VAL A 513 -17.06 16.85 -9.37
C VAL A 513 -17.31 15.78 -8.31
N LEU A 514 -17.32 14.52 -8.72
CA LEU A 514 -17.30 13.38 -7.81
C LEU A 514 -15.84 13.13 -7.39
N PRO A 515 -15.45 13.45 -6.14
CA PRO A 515 -14.10 13.18 -5.69
C PRO A 515 -13.86 11.66 -5.69
N THR A 516 -12.80 11.24 -6.35
CA THR A 516 -12.33 9.85 -6.32
C THR A 516 -11.56 9.64 -5.03
N ASP A 517 -12.02 8.74 -4.17
CA ASP A 517 -11.21 8.25 -3.05
C ASP A 517 -10.22 7.21 -3.59
N GLU A 518 -8.96 7.63 -3.77
CA GLU A 518 -7.90 6.77 -4.30
C GLU A 518 -7.60 5.56 -3.40
N LEU A 519 -8.01 5.59 -2.12
CA LEU A 519 -7.79 4.52 -1.15
C LEU A 519 -9.01 3.62 -0.93
N ALA A 520 -10.15 3.95 -1.54
CA ALA A 520 -11.36 3.10 -1.46
C ALA A 520 -11.17 1.76 -2.21
N GLY A 521 -10.38 1.76 -3.29
CA GLY A 521 -10.23 0.60 -4.19
C GLY A 521 -11.34 0.53 -5.26
N PRO A 522 -11.57 -0.62 -5.89
CA PRO A 522 -10.83 -1.87 -5.69
C PRO A 522 -9.41 -1.83 -6.23
N PHE A 523 -8.46 -2.42 -5.49
CA PHE A 523 -7.09 -2.60 -5.93
C PHE A 523 -6.90 -3.94 -6.64
N ALA A 524 -6.05 -3.96 -7.65
CA ALA A 524 -5.68 -5.19 -8.37
C ALA A 524 -4.78 -6.09 -7.51
N HIS A 525 -3.94 -5.47 -6.66
CA HIS A 525 -3.03 -6.18 -5.75
C HIS A 525 -2.80 -5.37 -4.48
N VAL A 526 -2.75 -6.05 -3.34
CA VAL A 526 -2.45 -5.43 -2.03
C VAL A 526 -1.21 -6.08 -1.43
N ILE A 527 -0.28 -5.25 -1.00
CA ILE A 527 0.93 -5.65 -0.29
C ILE A 527 0.80 -5.21 1.16
N VAL A 528 0.99 -6.14 2.09
CA VAL A 528 0.87 -5.89 3.53
C VAL A 528 2.19 -6.22 4.19
N ASP A 529 2.84 -5.25 4.81
CA ASP A 529 4.04 -5.50 5.63
C ASP A 529 3.68 -5.54 7.12
N GLU A 530 4.47 -6.29 7.90
CA GLU A 530 4.23 -6.60 9.32
C GLU A 530 2.86 -7.27 9.57
N ALA A 531 2.43 -8.10 8.63
CA ALA A 531 1.09 -8.69 8.56
C ALA A 531 0.73 -9.60 9.74
N GLN A 532 1.71 -10.08 10.53
CA GLN A 532 1.48 -10.89 11.74
C GLN A 532 0.76 -10.13 12.86
N GLU A 533 0.70 -8.80 12.77
CA GLU A 533 0.00 -7.97 13.77
C GLU A 533 -1.48 -7.76 13.46
N LEU A 534 -1.91 -8.05 12.23
CA LEU A 534 -3.27 -7.76 11.78
C LEU A 534 -4.30 -8.64 12.49
N THR A 535 -5.38 -8.00 12.92
CA THR A 535 -6.59 -8.66 13.43
C THR A 535 -7.47 -9.18 12.29
N ASP A 536 -8.45 -10.01 12.61
CA ASP A 536 -9.39 -10.53 11.62
C ASP A 536 -10.22 -9.41 10.97
N ALA A 537 -10.63 -8.41 11.76
CA ALA A 537 -11.37 -7.25 11.25
C ALA A 537 -10.53 -6.40 10.28
N GLU A 538 -9.22 -6.21 10.56
CA GLU A 538 -8.29 -5.51 9.68
C GLU A 538 -8.06 -6.27 8.37
N TRP A 539 -7.94 -7.60 8.43
CA TRP A 539 -7.89 -8.45 7.23
C TRP A 539 -9.15 -8.30 6.37
N ARG A 540 -10.34 -8.26 6.99
CA ARG A 540 -11.61 -8.07 6.26
C ARG A 540 -11.65 -6.70 5.56
N MET A 541 -11.16 -5.66 6.22
CA MET A 541 -11.04 -4.32 5.65
C MET A 541 -10.17 -4.31 4.38
N LEU A 542 -9.05 -5.03 4.37
CA LEU A 542 -8.18 -5.17 3.20
C LEU A 542 -8.79 -6.03 2.10
N ILE A 543 -9.50 -7.11 2.46
CA ILE A 543 -10.16 -8.00 1.49
C ILE A 543 -11.27 -7.26 0.74
N ARG A 544 -12.01 -6.36 1.38
CA ARG A 544 -13.00 -5.50 0.71
C ARG A 544 -12.35 -4.64 -0.38
N ARG A 545 -11.14 -4.14 -0.14
CA ARG A 545 -10.38 -3.33 -1.11
C ARG A 545 -9.69 -4.14 -2.20
N CYS A 546 -9.58 -5.47 -2.03
CA CYS A 546 -8.98 -6.37 -3.03
C CYS A 546 -9.86 -7.63 -3.21
N PRO A 547 -11.00 -7.51 -3.89
CA PRO A 547 -11.95 -8.62 -4.08
C PRO A 547 -11.33 -9.83 -4.79
N SER A 548 -10.31 -9.61 -5.64
CA SER A 548 -9.54 -10.66 -6.31
C SER A 548 -8.73 -11.53 -5.33
N LYS A 549 -8.50 -11.04 -4.11
CA LYS A 549 -7.63 -11.66 -3.08
C LYS A 549 -6.19 -11.87 -3.55
N SER A 550 -5.72 -11.03 -4.45
CA SER A 550 -4.34 -10.99 -4.89
C SER A 550 -3.50 -10.22 -3.87
N PHE A 551 -2.78 -10.94 -3.01
CA PHE A 551 -2.02 -10.34 -1.90
C PHE A 551 -0.55 -10.72 -1.95
N THR A 552 0.32 -9.80 -1.54
CA THR A 552 1.66 -10.11 -1.04
C THR A 552 1.69 -9.81 0.46
N ILE A 553 1.83 -10.85 1.26
CA ILE A 553 1.70 -10.79 2.72
C ILE A 553 3.08 -11.01 3.31
N VAL A 554 3.62 -9.99 3.93
CA VAL A 554 4.97 -10.00 4.47
C VAL A 554 4.91 -9.99 5.98
N GLY A 555 5.55 -10.96 6.63
CA GLY A 555 5.47 -11.07 8.08
C GLY A 555 6.53 -11.97 8.71
N ASP A 556 6.51 -11.97 10.03
CA ASP A 556 7.35 -12.80 10.90
C ASP A 556 6.52 -13.29 12.08
N ARG A 557 6.17 -14.55 12.10
CA ARG A 557 5.41 -15.16 13.20
C ARG A 557 6.08 -14.97 14.57
N ALA A 558 7.42 -14.97 14.59
CA ALA A 558 8.20 -14.76 15.79
C ALA A 558 8.15 -13.32 16.34
N GLN A 559 7.65 -12.36 15.56
CA GLN A 559 7.46 -10.97 15.96
C GLN A 559 6.01 -10.61 16.27
N ALA A 560 5.10 -11.58 16.31
CA ALA A 560 3.70 -11.36 16.64
C ALA A 560 3.50 -11.17 18.16
N ARG A 561 3.22 -9.95 18.62
CA ARG A 561 3.06 -9.62 20.05
C ARG A 561 1.90 -10.38 20.72
N ARG A 562 0.82 -10.62 19.98
CA ARG A 562 -0.35 -11.36 20.46
C ARG A 562 -0.19 -12.88 20.39
N GLY A 563 0.99 -13.36 19.93
CA GLY A 563 1.22 -14.74 19.61
C GLY A 563 0.66 -15.11 18.23
N PHE A 564 1.26 -16.10 17.60
CA PHE A 564 0.86 -16.64 16.31
C PHE A 564 1.13 -18.15 16.31
N SER A 565 0.19 -18.90 16.90
CA SER A 565 0.35 -20.35 17.13
C SER A 565 -0.07 -21.19 15.91
N GLU A 566 -0.96 -20.67 15.08
CA GLU A 566 -1.42 -21.32 13.85
C GLU A 566 -0.45 -21.12 12.67
N SER A 567 -0.65 -21.84 11.58
CA SER A 567 0.06 -21.57 10.33
C SER A 567 -0.49 -20.33 9.61
N TRP A 568 0.30 -19.75 8.72
CA TRP A 568 -0.19 -18.68 7.82
C TRP A 568 -1.41 -19.13 6.99
N ALA A 569 -1.43 -20.39 6.54
CA ALA A 569 -2.54 -20.91 5.76
C ALA A 569 -3.84 -20.98 6.58
N ASP A 570 -3.77 -21.41 7.83
CA ASP A 570 -4.93 -21.47 8.73
C ASP A 570 -5.44 -20.07 9.07
N ARG A 571 -4.54 -19.15 9.40
CA ARG A 571 -4.86 -17.76 9.70
C ARG A 571 -5.57 -17.06 8.55
N LEU A 572 -5.00 -17.16 7.36
CA LEU A 572 -5.56 -16.54 6.15
C LEU A 572 -6.85 -17.25 5.71
N GLY A 573 -6.93 -18.56 5.88
CA GLY A 573 -8.14 -19.33 5.62
C GLY A 573 -9.32 -18.89 6.49
N ALA A 574 -9.08 -18.55 7.76
CA ALA A 574 -10.11 -18.08 8.69
C ALA A 574 -10.73 -16.75 8.26
N VAL A 575 -9.96 -15.84 7.65
CA VAL A 575 -10.46 -14.56 7.12
C VAL A 575 -10.94 -14.65 5.67
N GLY A 576 -10.85 -15.82 5.04
CA GLY A 576 -11.41 -16.08 3.70
C GLY A 576 -10.40 -16.05 2.55
N ILE A 577 -9.09 -15.97 2.81
CA ILE A 577 -8.03 -16.14 1.82
C ILE A 577 -7.61 -17.61 1.80
N ARG A 578 -8.23 -18.41 0.93
CA ARG A 578 -8.08 -19.88 0.92
C ARG A 578 -6.88 -20.39 0.12
N ARG A 579 -6.34 -19.57 -0.77
CA ARG A 579 -5.19 -19.92 -1.61
C ARG A 579 -4.04 -19.01 -1.24
N ALA A 580 -3.07 -19.54 -0.52
CA ALA A 580 -1.87 -18.84 -0.13
C ALA A 580 -0.65 -19.76 -0.30
N THR A 581 0.38 -19.25 -0.96
CA THR A 581 1.68 -19.89 -1.08
C THR A 581 2.62 -19.25 -0.08
N VAL A 582 3.34 -20.05 0.71
CA VAL A 582 4.32 -19.53 1.68
C VAL A 582 5.73 -19.69 1.12
N SER A 583 6.45 -18.59 1.03
CA SER A 583 7.85 -18.53 0.60
C SER A 583 8.72 -18.06 1.78
N PRO A 584 9.52 -18.96 2.37
CA PRO A 584 10.34 -18.63 3.52
C PRO A 584 11.61 -17.87 3.10
N LEU A 585 12.00 -16.87 3.89
CA LEU A 585 13.32 -16.24 3.87
C LEU A 585 14.09 -16.64 5.12
N SER A 586 15.13 -17.46 4.97
CA SER A 586 15.89 -18.07 6.08
C SER A 586 17.27 -17.45 6.30
N ILE A 587 17.71 -16.55 5.41
CA ILE A 587 19.04 -15.94 5.48
C ILE A 587 18.93 -14.50 5.96
N ASN A 588 19.64 -14.19 7.05
CA ASN A 588 19.74 -12.83 7.57
C ASN A 588 21.02 -12.17 7.05
N TYR A 589 20.83 -11.17 6.20
CA TYR A 589 21.92 -10.40 5.58
C TYR A 589 22.32 -9.15 6.38
N ARG A 590 21.55 -8.79 7.40
CA ARG A 590 21.60 -7.48 8.07
C ARG A 590 22.15 -7.54 9.47
N THR A 591 21.48 -8.30 10.35
CA THR A 591 21.81 -8.36 11.77
C THR A 591 23.03 -9.24 11.98
N PRO A 592 24.08 -8.77 12.67
CA PRO A 592 25.25 -9.59 12.97
C PRO A 592 24.94 -10.86 13.75
N SER A 593 25.72 -11.91 13.54
CA SER A 593 25.60 -13.20 14.23
C SER A 593 25.70 -13.06 15.74
N GLU A 594 26.50 -12.11 16.23
CA GLU A 594 26.69 -11.84 17.66
C GLU A 594 25.38 -11.35 18.31
N ILE A 595 24.62 -10.52 17.61
CA ILE A 595 23.31 -10.01 18.07
C ILE A 595 22.25 -11.10 17.98
N MET A 596 22.24 -11.88 16.89
CA MET A 596 21.30 -12.98 16.74
C MET A 596 21.51 -14.07 17.80
N ALA A 597 22.75 -14.36 18.18
CA ALA A 597 23.05 -15.30 19.26
C ALA A 597 22.50 -14.88 20.63
N GLU A 598 22.38 -13.57 20.89
CA GLU A 598 21.73 -13.04 22.10
C GLU A 598 20.19 -13.02 21.98
N ALA A 599 19.65 -12.75 20.79
CA ALA A 599 18.22 -12.60 20.57
C ALA A 599 17.48 -13.94 20.43
N GLU A 600 18.11 -14.94 19.80
CA GLU A 600 17.51 -16.26 19.53
C GLU A 600 17.01 -16.98 20.79
N PRO A 601 17.79 -17.10 21.89
CA PRO A 601 17.31 -17.75 23.10
C PRO A 601 16.07 -17.09 23.70
N VAL A 602 15.98 -15.75 23.64
CA VAL A 602 14.87 -14.97 24.17
C VAL A 602 13.55 -15.33 23.48
N ILE A 603 13.57 -15.44 22.15
CA ILE A 603 12.35 -15.76 21.42
C ILE A 603 12.02 -17.24 21.44
N ARG A 604 13.00 -18.13 21.39
CA ARG A 604 12.76 -19.58 21.41
C ARG A 604 12.23 -20.09 22.75
N GLU A 605 12.50 -19.41 23.85
CA GLU A 605 11.88 -19.71 25.15
C GLU A 605 10.38 -19.50 25.12
N ALA A 606 9.90 -18.45 24.45
CA ALA A 606 8.48 -18.12 24.37
C ALA A 606 7.77 -18.75 23.16
N VAL A 607 8.48 -18.91 22.03
CA VAL A 607 7.98 -19.47 20.76
C VAL A 607 9.03 -20.51 20.27
N PRO A 608 8.93 -21.77 20.70
CA PRO A 608 9.94 -22.81 20.41
C PRO A 608 10.15 -23.09 18.91
N ASP A 609 9.11 -22.90 18.09
CA ASP A 609 9.13 -23.09 16.63
C ASP A 609 9.38 -21.79 15.86
N ALA A 610 9.89 -20.73 16.52
CA ALA A 610 10.21 -19.45 15.88
C ALA A 610 11.18 -19.66 14.69
N ASN A 611 10.81 -19.06 13.54
CA ASN A 611 11.69 -19.01 12.36
C ASN A 611 12.82 -17.99 12.59
N VAL A 612 13.93 -18.41 13.20
CA VAL A 612 15.10 -17.56 13.43
C VAL A 612 16.06 -17.74 12.25
N PRO A 613 16.32 -16.70 11.46
CA PRO A 613 17.15 -16.81 10.27
C PRO A 613 18.64 -16.93 10.62
N THR A 614 19.38 -17.64 9.79
CA THR A 614 20.83 -17.76 9.92
C THR A 614 21.52 -16.50 9.44
N SER A 615 22.32 -15.85 10.30
CA SER A 615 23.09 -14.67 9.93
C SER A 615 24.34 -15.05 9.14
N VAL A 616 24.54 -14.39 7.99
CA VAL A 616 25.77 -14.52 7.18
C VAL A 616 26.79 -13.44 7.51
N ARG A 617 26.45 -12.50 8.38
CA ARG A 617 27.28 -11.37 8.74
C ARG A 617 27.77 -11.51 10.19
N SER A 618 29.06 -11.21 10.43
CA SER A 618 29.64 -11.00 11.75
C SER A 618 30.20 -9.57 11.83
N SER A 619 29.93 -8.88 12.92
CA SER A 619 30.49 -7.55 13.21
C SER A 619 31.86 -7.63 13.89
N GLY A 620 32.20 -8.79 14.48
CA GLY A 620 33.34 -8.97 15.37
C GLY A 620 33.23 -8.20 16.71
N VAL A 621 32.05 -7.55 16.95
CA VAL A 621 31.80 -6.76 18.16
C VAL A 621 30.85 -7.54 19.06
N PRO A 622 31.28 -7.98 20.25
CA PRO A 622 30.39 -8.67 21.17
C PRO A 622 29.31 -7.75 21.74
N VAL A 623 28.16 -8.31 22.10
CA VAL A 623 27.10 -7.57 22.79
C VAL A 623 27.63 -7.13 24.16
N ARG A 624 27.58 -5.81 24.42
CA ARG A 624 27.98 -5.23 25.70
C ARG A 624 26.81 -5.26 26.69
N ARG A 625 27.13 -5.65 27.94
CA ARG A 625 26.18 -5.53 29.06
C ARG A 625 26.74 -4.53 30.07
N GLY A 626 25.86 -3.73 30.70
CA GLY A 626 26.25 -2.70 31.65
C GLY A 626 25.08 -2.24 32.52
N ARG A 627 25.29 -1.21 33.31
CA ARG A 627 24.30 -0.62 34.20
C ARG A 627 23.55 0.52 33.51
N VAL A 628 22.32 0.78 33.92
CA VAL A 628 21.51 1.91 33.38
C VAL A 628 22.23 3.26 33.54
N SER A 629 23.01 3.45 34.62
CA SER A 629 23.81 4.65 34.83
C SER A 629 24.87 4.93 33.76
N GLU A 630 25.25 3.91 32.95
CA GLU A 630 26.25 4.03 31.88
C GLU A 630 25.60 4.51 30.54
N LEU A 631 24.27 4.72 30.47
CA LEU A 631 23.58 5.07 29.23
C LEU A 631 24.22 6.28 28.52
N ARG A 632 24.49 7.35 29.28
CA ARG A 632 25.07 8.58 28.73
C ARG A 632 26.47 8.33 28.16
N ASP A 633 27.31 7.62 28.89
CA ASP A 633 28.69 7.34 28.47
C ASP A 633 28.71 6.46 27.19
N VAL A 634 27.80 5.48 27.10
CA VAL A 634 27.65 4.63 25.90
C VAL A 634 27.29 5.44 24.67
N LEU A 635 26.36 6.40 24.80
CA LEU A 635 25.94 7.25 23.69
C LEU A 635 27.03 8.23 23.28
N ASP A 636 27.70 8.87 24.23
CA ASP A 636 28.80 9.82 23.99
C ASP A 636 29.99 9.11 23.32
N ASP A 637 30.37 7.92 23.78
CA ASP A 637 31.44 7.08 23.18
C ASP A 637 31.08 6.70 21.73
N TRP A 638 29.83 6.33 21.46
CA TRP A 638 29.40 5.99 20.10
C TRP A 638 29.43 7.20 19.18
N LEU A 639 28.92 8.36 19.63
CA LEU A 639 28.94 9.60 18.86
C LEU A 639 30.36 10.07 18.55
N ALA A 640 31.31 9.88 19.49
CA ALA A 640 32.72 10.22 19.31
C ALA A 640 33.45 9.25 18.33
N SER A 641 32.98 8.01 18.24
CA SER A 641 33.61 6.96 17.40
C SER A 641 32.96 6.81 16.02
N SER A 642 31.81 7.49 15.75
CA SER A 642 31.02 7.31 14.54
C SER A 642 30.57 8.67 14.01
N ASP A 643 31.09 9.07 12.83
CA ASP A 643 30.74 10.34 12.19
C ASP A 643 29.35 10.29 11.52
N GLU A 644 28.90 9.08 11.15
CA GLU A 644 27.62 8.81 10.47
C GLU A 644 26.84 7.75 11.26
N GLY A 645 25.57 7.52 10.86
CA GLY A 645 24.71 6.48 11.43
C GLY A 645 23.72 7.02 12.47
N VAL A 646 22.82 6.16 12.92
CA VAL A 646 21.74 6.46 13.86
C VAL A 646 21.74 5.48 15.04
N ALA A 647 21.45 5.99 16.23
CA ALA A 647 21.31 5.19 17.45
C ALA A 647 19.87 5.22 17.97
N CYS A 648 19.42 4.14 18.58
CA CYS A 648 18.12 4.05 19.23
C CYS A 648 18.25 3.57 20.67
N VAL A 649 17.55 4.22 21.58
CA VAL A 649 17.38 3.77 22.96
C VAL A 649 15.96 3.22 23.12
N ILE A 650 15.85 1.98 23.62
CA ILE A 650 14.58 1.30 23.83
C ILE A 650 14.46 0.92 25.31
N GLY A 651 13.32 1.24 25.94
CA GLY A 651 13.04 0.90 27.34
C GLY A 651 13.31 2.04 28.34
N ALA A 652 13.81 3.21 27.87
CA ALA A 652 13.99 4.37 28.73
C ALA A 652 13.05 5.52 28.32
N SER A 653 12.48 6.21 29.33
CA SER A 653 11.64 7.39 29.13
C SER A 653 12.42 8.71 29.17
N ASP A 654 13.56 8.73 29.87
CA ASP A 654 14.44 9.90 30.01
C ASP A 654 15.75 9.67 29.24
N VAL A 655 15.73 10.03 27.96
CA VAL A 655 16.88 9.90 27.07
C VAL A 655 17.41 11.31 26.75
N PRO A 656 18.72 11.54 26.88
CA PRO A 656 19.32 12.82 26.52
C PRO A 656 19.03 13.22 25.09
N ASP A 657 18.67 14.47 24.84
CA ASP A 657 18.55 15.03 23.49
C ASP A 657 19.95 15.15 22.86
N LEU A 658 20.27 14.20 22.00
CA LEU A 658 21.56 14.05 21.33
C LEU A 658 21.37 13.92 19.83
N PRO A 659 22.29 14.46 19.02
CA PRO A 659 22.20 14.33 17.57
C PRO A 659 22.29 12.85 17.17
N ARG A 660 21.48 12.45 16.20
CA ARG A 660 21.42 11.07 15.66
C ARG A 660 21.03 9.99 16.68
N VAL A 661 20.47 10.37 17.83
CA VAL A 661 19.95 9.46 18.85
C VAL A 661 18.43 9.65 18.94
N THR A 662 17.67 8.56 18.95
CA THR A 662 16.22 8.58 19.12
C THR A 662 15.79 7.61 20.21
N ALA A 663 14.74 7.95 20.96
CA ALA A 663 14.12 7.06 21.93
C ALA A 663 12.82 6.50 21.34
N LEU A 664 12.64 5.18 21.43
CA LEU A 664 11.47 4.48 20.92
C LEU A 664 11.00 3.40 21.88
N THR A 665 9.74 3.03 21.75
CA THR A 665 9.25 1.76 22.30
C THR A 665 9.66 0.60 21.37
N ALA A 666 9.63 -0.63 21.85
CA ALA A 666 9.85 -1.81 21.02
C ALA A 666 8.88 -1.85 19.82
N ALA A 667 7.60 -1.59 20.07
CA ALA A 667 6.58 -1.49 19.02
C ALA A 667 6.86 -0.36 18.01
N GLY A 668 7.28 0.82 18.49
CA GLY A 668 7.61 1.96 17.63
C GLY A 668 8.90 1.79 16.81
N SER A 669 9.74 0.80 17.16
CA SER A 669 10.97 0.46 16.44
C SER A 669 10.76 -0.59 15.34
N LYS A 670 9.56 -1.20 15.23
CA LYS A 670 9.26 -2.20 14.20
C LYS A 670 9.45 -1.63 12.80
N GLY A 671 10.08 -2.42 11.92
CA GLY A 671 10.41 -2.02 10.55
C GLY A 671 11.62 -1.08 10.43
N LEU A 672 12.07 -0.44 11.51
CA LEU A 672 13.22 0.47 11.52
C LEU A 672 14.54 -0.24 11.82
N GLU A 673 15.65 0.44 11.55
CA GLU A 673 17.01 -0.09 11.71
C GLU A 673 17.95 0.97 12.27
N PHE A 674 18.88 0.53 13.13
CA PHE A 674 19.81 1.44 13.80
C PHE A 674 21.23 0.83 13.86
N ASP A 675 22.26 1.66 13.71
CA ASP A 675 23.65 1.22 13.83
C ASP A 675 24.02 0.82 15.27
N LEU A 676 23.42 1.52 16.25
CA LEU A 676 23.48 1.17 17.66
C LEU A 676 22.07 1.06 18.23
N VAL A 677 21.80 -0.03 18.96
CA VAL A 677 20.65 -0.13 19.86
C VAL A 677 21.13 -0.23 21.30
N VAL A 678 20.58 0.61 22.17
CA VAL A 678 20.75 0.50 23.63
C VAL A 678 19.41 0.05 24.21
N LEU A 679 19.36 -1.20 24.66
CA LEU A 679 18.18 -1.78 25.30
C LEU A 679 18.31 -1.60 26.83
N VAL A 680 17.42 -0.78 27.40
CA VAL A 680 17.43 -0.43 28.82
C VAL A 680 16.36 -1.23 29.55
N GLU A 681 16.71 -1.83 30.68
CA GLU A 681 15.82 -2.62 31.52
C GLU A 681 14.98 -3.64 30.72
N PRO A 682 15.59 -4.63 30.03
CA PRO A 682 14.85 -5.59 29.20
C PRO A 682 13.69 -6.29 29.95
N SER A 683 13.83 -6.49 31.25
CA SER A 683 12.81 -7.07 32.13
C SER A 683 11.55 -6.20 32.23
N ALA A 684 11.67 -4.88 32.10
CA ALA A 684 10.56 -3.94 32.16
C ALA A 684 9.67 -3.98 30.91
N LEU A 685 10.09 -4.62 29.82
CA LEU A 685 9.29 -4.80 28.60
C LEU A 685 8.16 -5.83 28.77
N GLY A 686 8.04 -6.45 29.95
CA GLY A 686 6.97 -7.37 30.31
C GLY A 686 7.36 -8.85 30.26
N ASP A 687 6.41 -9.68 30.69
CA ASP A 687 6.56 -11.14 30.77
C ASP A 687 5.81 -11.85 29.63
N GLY A 688 6.03 -13.17 29.51
CA GLY A 688 5.35 -14.02 28.55
C GLY A 688 5.74 -13.73 27.11
N ILE A 689 4.86 -14.08 26.17
CA ILE A 689 5.11 -13.96 24.71
C ILE A 689 5.31 -12.49 24.31
N GLU A 690 4.47 -11.59 24.80
CA GLU A 690 4.54 -10.17 24.43
C GLU A 690 5.89 -9.55 24.85
N GLY A 691 6.33 -9.77 26.09
CA GLY A 691 7.62 -9.27 26.55
C GLY A 691 8.82 -9.91 25.83
N ALA A 692 8.74 -11.21 25.52
CA ALA A 692 9.79 -11.90 24.75
C ALA A 692 9.88 -11.37 23.32
N VAL A 693 8.74 -11.14 22.66
CA VAL A 693 8.68 -10.56 21.32
C VAL A 693 9.23 -9.13 21.34
N ASP A 694 8.84 -8.30 22.30
CA ASP A 694 9.33 -6.92 22.41
C ASP A 694 10.86 -6.87 22.61
N ARG A 695 11.41 -7.76 23.46
CA ARG A 695 12.88 -7.90 23.62
C ARG A 695 13.56 -8.35 22.32
N TYR A 696 13.01 -9.38 21.67
CA TYR A 696 13.54 -9.90 20.41
C TYR A 696 13.51 -8.84 19.30
N VAL A 697 12.41 -8.13 19.15
CA VAL A 697 12.27 -7.01 18.20
C VAL A 697 13.32 -5.94 18.51
N ALA A 698 13.40 -5.47 19.75
CA ALA A 698 14.35 -4.43 20.16
C ALA A 698 15.80 -4.81 19.85
N MET A 699 16.23 -6.02 20.22
CA MET A 699 17.60 -6.50 19.96
C MET A 699 17.90 -6.56 18.46
N THR A 700 16.99 -7.09 17.66
CA THR A 700 17.19 -7.32 16.23
C THR A 700 17.07 -6.07 15.36
N ARG A 701 16.73 -4.89 15.94
CA ARG A 701 16.83 -3.58 15.26
C ARG A 701 18.28 -3.11 15.11
N ALA A 702 19.22 -3.68 15.87
CA ALA A 702 20.64 -3.34 15.79
C ALA A 702 21.30 -3.97 14.56
N THR A 703 21.93 -3.14 13.74
CA THR A 703 22.66 -3.58 12.54
C THR A 703 24.16 -3.52 12.73
N GLY A 704 24.67 -2.85 13.74
CA GLY A 704 26.08 -2.71 14.06
C GLY A 704 26.42 -3.17 15.48
N ARG A 705 25.85 -2.53 16.48
CA ARG A 705 26.15 -2.75 17.90
C ARG A 705 24.88 -2.87 18.73
N LEU A 706 24.89 -3.78 19.68
CA LEU A 706 23.86 -3.92 20.71
C LEU A 706 24.48 -3.75 22.10
N VAL A 707 23.87 -2.88 22.91
CA VAL A 707 24.20 -2.69 24.32
C VAL A 707 22.97 -2.96 25.14
N ILE A 708 23.08 -3.79 26.18
CA ILE A 708 21.99 -4.12 27.09
C ILE A 708 22.36 -3.56 28.46
N LEU A 709 21.52 -2.64 28.98
CA LEU A 709 21.69 -2.00 30.26
C LEU A 709 20.61 -2.45 31.23
N GLY A 710 21.01 -2.92 32.40
CA GLY A 710 20.08 -3.32 33.48
C GLY A 710 20.74 -3.18 34.82
N ASP A 711 19.94 -3.11 35.89
CA ASP A 711 20.43 -3.03 37.29
C ASP A 711 20.83 -4.42 37.88
#